data_cd619ea2cb146ffbf7d52c4a5ccc97b4
#
_entry.id   cd619ea2cb146ffbf7d52c4a5ccc97b4
#
_cell.length_a   1.000
_cell.length_b   1.000
_cell.length_c   1.000
_cell.angle_alpha   90.00
_cell.angle_beta   90.00
_cell.angle_gamma   90.00
#
_symmetry.space_group_name_H-M   'P 1'
#
loop_
_entity.id
_entity.type
_entity.pdbx_description
1 polymer ?
#
loop_
_entity_poly.entity_id
_entity_poly.type
_entity_poly.pdbx_seq_one_letter_code
_entity_poly.pdbx_strand_id
1 'polypeptide(L)'
;MKLKYISSLVLVFAALIVVAQVDRTKLPEPSTPRPIEIGNYETFELKNGLKVFIIENHKLPRVAYNLQFDRDPILEGDKVGFLEMFGQMMRTGTDTRTKEQLDEEIDFIGASLFAGSTNVFASGLSKYEEKIIELMTDVTFNPTFPAEELEKIRTQTLSSLAANKEDPNAIAGNLNARIVYGVGHPYGEIQTEETTNKITYEDFIKHHDSYFRPNIAYLAVVGDVDVKKTKKLIKTYFSNWEPKAVENFTYATPEAPVKNRVNIVNRSSSVQSVINVTYPVVLPIGHADEIGVRVMNTILGGGFSSKLNMNLREDKGYTYGSNSSLSSNELVSRFNASASVRNAVTDSAVVQMLFEMKQMIDGNITEAELNLAKNSIAGSFSRSLESPQTVANFALNQAIYGLPADYYATYIQRLQAITIEDVKTIAKKYIKPENAHINIVGKAGEIASKLAAFGEVKYFDTYGNEVDPSLAKLPDGLTAEKVMKKYIDAIGGAEKLSKVNNVKTVMEGSIMGQTMEMSALKMAPNKMLMEIKVGGNVMQKVVFDGQKGKMSGMAGERVIEGDEASAMAIQAVLFEELEYAKLGAKTTLVAVENINGKDAYGVEVELSGEKTTRYYDAETGFLVQVSRTVEGPQGSVVMSQTFGDYKEYGGIMFPSTGKQPLNAQMKLDLVVKEIVVNGDVSADLFKQ
;
A
#
# COMPACT_ATOMS: atom_id res chain seq x y z
N MET A 1 53.61 55.64 -36.16
CA MET A 1 52.22 56.01 -35.91
C MET A 1 51.23 54.78 -36.03
N LYS A 2 51.41 53.85 -36.98
CA LYS A 2 50.51 52.70 -37.21
C LYS A 2 50.46 51.67 -36.06
N LEU A 3 51.55 51.50 -35.30
CA LEU A 3 51.63 50.53 -34.22
C LEU A 3 50.79 50.96 -32.98
N LYS A 4 50.66 52.23 -32.68
CA LYS A 4 49.87 52.76 -31.55
C LYS A 4 48.36 52.57 -31.76
N TYR A 5 47.87 52.63 -32.98
CA TYR A 5 46.45 52.43 -33.29
C TYR A 5 46.05 50.97 -33.26
N ILE A 6 46.97 50.05 -33.59
CA ILE A 6 46.71 48.59 -33.48
C ILE A 6 46.64 48.18 -32.01
N SER A 7 47.52 48.67 -31.15
CA SER A 7 47.48 48.39 -29.70
C SER A 7 46.25 48.98 -29.04
N SER A 8 45.75 50.15 -29.45
CA SER A 8 44.50 50.72 -28.93
C SER A 8 43.27 49.92 -29.41
N LEU A 9 43.29 49.46 -30.65
CA LEU A 9 42.20 48.65 -31.18
C LEU A 9 42.09 47.24 -30.48
N VAL A 10 43.24 46.63 -30.17
CA VAL A 10 43.31 45.36 -29.42
C VAL A 10 42.84 45.55 -27.98
N LEU A 11 43.15 46.64 -27.34
CA LEU A 11 42.71 47.01 -25.99
C LEU A 11 41.19 47.25 -25.93
N VAL A 12 40.60 47.88 -26.95
CA VAL A 12 39.13 48.06 -27.05
C VAL A 12 38.42 46.78 -27.31
N PHE A 13 38.97 45.88 -28.16
CA PHE A 13 38.41 44.53 -28.35
C PHE A 13 38.53 43.65 -27.11
N ALA A 14 39.65 43.72 -26.37
CA ALA A 14 39.81 43.01 -25.10
C ALA A 14 38.83 43.53 -24.01
N ALA A 15 38.57 44.85 -23.95
CA ALA A 15 37.59 45.43 -23.03
C ALA A 15 36.14 45.03 -23.38
N LEU A 16 35.80 44.87 -24.66
CA LEU A 16 34.49 44.40 -25.10
C LEU A 16 34.24 42.91 -24.77
N ILE A 17 35.30 42.09 -24.75
CA ILE A 17 35.20 40.69 -24.37
C ILE A 17 34.94 40.52 -22.84
N VAL A 18 35.48 41.43 -22.02
CA VAL A 18 35.27 41.39 -20.55
C VAL A 18 33.84 41.80 -20.15
N VAL A 19 33.18 42.66 -20.94
CA VAL A 19 31.77 43.04 -20.67
C VAL A 19 30.76 41.98 -21.12
N ALA A 20 31.20 41.00 -21.93
CA ALA A 20 30.35 39.93 -22.41
C ALA A 20 30.43 38.64 -21.55
N GLN A 21 31.16 38.64 -20.44
CA GLN A 21 31.14 37.50 -19.53
C GLN A 21 29.81 37.47 -18.78
N VAL A 22 28.97 36.50 -19.13
CA VAL A 22 27.75 36.19 -18.38
C VAL A 22 28.16 35.89 -16.95
N ASP A 23 27.62 36.63 -15.99
CA ASP A 23 27.81 36.39 -14.57
C ASP A 23 27.13 35.06 -14.21
N ARG A 24 27.91 33.98 -14.16
CA ARG A 24 27.42 32.62 -13.87
C ARG A 24 27.02 32.44 -12.41
N THR A 25 27.22 33.42 -11.56
CA THR A 25 26.74 33.38 -10.16
C THR A 25 25.29 33.82 -10.05
N LYS A 26 24.75 34.49 -11.08
CA LYS A 26 23.34 34.86 -11.18
C LYS A 26 22.61 33.95 -12.12
N LEU A 27 21.54 33.37 -11.63
CA LEU A 27 20.58 32.65 -12.48
C LEU A 27 19.98 33.62 -13.50
N PRO A 28 19.79 33.22 -14.78
CA PRO A 28 19.06 34.02 -15.74
C PRO A 28 17.69 34.41 -15.19
N GLU A 29 17.25 35.63 -15.41
CA GLU A 29 15.87 35.98 -15.07
C GLU A 29 14.88 35.07 -15.82
N PRO A 30 13.83 34.60 -15.15
CA PRO A 30 12.83 33.78 -15.79
C PRO A 30 12.22 34.51 -16.98
N SER A 31 12.29 33.92 -18.16
CA SER A 31 11.56 34.45 -19.32
C SER A 31 10.06 34.36 -19.09
N THR A 32 9.28 35.22 -19.73
CA THR A 32 7.82 35.10 -19.73
C THR A 32 7.43 33.68 -20.17
N PRO A 33 6.62 32.96 -19.39
CA PRO A 33 6.18 31.60 -19.75
C PRO A 33 5.56 31.63 -21.16
N ARG A 34 5.99 30.71 -22.02
CA ARG A 34 5.34 30.55 -23.33
C ARG A 34 3.92 30.11 -23.13
N PRO A 35 2.96 30.59 -23.95
CA PRO A 35 1.61 30.04 -23.94
C PRO A 35 1.67 28.53 -24.13
N ILE A 36 0.88 27.81 -23.37
CA ILE A 36 0.77 26.35 -23.53
C ILE A 36 -0.18 26.11 -24.69
N GLU A 37 0.38 25.62 -25.79
CA GLU A 37 -0.43 25.11 -26.89
C GLU A 37 -0.84 23.67 -26.54
N ILE A 38 -2.08 23.51 -26.10
CA ILE A 38 -2.72 22.21 -26.06
C ILE A 38 -2.96 21.86 -27.53
N GLY A 39 -2.30 20.78 -28.01
CA GLY A 39 -2.35 20.40 -29.42
C GLY A 39 -3.79 20.31 -29.95
N ASN A 40 -3.97 20.59 -31.24
CA ASN A 40 -5.27 20.46 -31.88
C ASN A 40 -5.76 19.01 -31.78
N TYR A 41 -7.03 18.84 -31.46
CA TYR A 41 -7.70 17.56 -31.49
C TYR A 41 -9.01 17.65 -32.27
N GLU A 42 -9.35 16.58 -32.97
CA GLU A 42 -10.68 16.46 -33.61
C GLU A 42 -11.66 15.81 -32.67
N THR A 43 -12.89 16.35 -32.66
CA THR A 43 -14.00 15.79 -31.89
C THR A 43 -15.17 15.44 -32.77
N PHE A 44 -15.88 14.38 -32.46
CA PHE A 44 -17.17 14.04 -33.01
C PHE A 44 -17.97 13.14 -32.06
N GLU A 45 -19.25 13.05 -32.29
CA GLU A 45 -20.13 12.20 -31.52
C GLU A 45 -20.81 11.19 -32.47
N LEU A 46 -20.92 9.94 -32.03
CA LEU A 46 -21.68 8.91 -32.72
C LEU A 46 -23.17 9.06 -32.37
N LYS A 47 -24.04 8.52 -33.25
CA LYS A 47 -25.50 8.59 -33.04
C LYS A 47 -25.97 7.94 -31.73
N ASN A 48 -25.20 7.03 -31.18
CA ASN A 48 -25.45 6.35 -29.90
C ASN A 48 -24.97 7.13 -28.67
N GLY A 49 -24.41 8.34 -28.86
CA GLY A 49 -23.97 9.23 -27.79
C GLY A 49 -22.47 9.09 -27.37
N LEU A 50 -21.72 8.17 -27.98
CA LEU A 50 -20.27 8.07 -27.72
C LEU A 50 -19.57 9.34 -28.22
N LYS A 51 -18.89 10.05 -27.32
CA LYS A 51 -18.07 11.23 -27.61
C LYS A 51 -16.64 10.82 -27.87
N VAL A 52 -16.05 11.30 -28.97
CA VAL A 52 -14.73 10.87 -29.43
C VAL A 52 -13.79 12.06 -29.59
N PHE A 53 -12.55 11.90 -29.14
CA PHE A 53 -11.45 12.85 -29.24
C PHE A 53 -10.28 12.18 -29.93
N ILE A 54 -9.76 12.73 -31.02
CA ILE A 54 -8.61 12.18 -31.76
C ILE A 54 -7.48 13.22 -31.75
N ILE A 55 -6.34 12.83 -31.24
CA ILE A 55 -5.13 13.62 -31.13
C ILE A 55 -4.03 12.96 -32.00
N GLU A 56 -3.72 13.54 -33.15
CA GLU A 56 -2.61 13.06 -33.98
C GLU A 56 -1.27 13.41 -33.39
N ASN A 57 -0.39 12.43 -33.28
CA ASN A 57 0.98 12.63 -32.86
C ASN A 57 1.93 11.57 -33.51
N HIS A 58 2.65 11.98 -34.53
CA HIS A 58 3.53 11.13 -35.34
C HIS A 58 4.96 11.02 -34.82
N LYS A 59 5.26 11.43 -33.58
CA LYS A 59 6.62 11.34 -32.99
C LYS A 59 7.08 9.91 -32.78
N LEU A 60 6.15 9.02 -32.45
CA LEU A 60 6.40 7.59 -32.24
C LEU A 60 5.32 6.80 -32.97
N PRO A 61 5.65 5.64 -33.58
CA PRO A 61 4.68 4.80 -34.30
C PRO A 61 3.81 3.99 -33.32
N ARG A 62 3.08 4.69 -32.43
CA ARG A 62 2.21 4.10 -31.40
C ARG A 62 0.85 4.77 -31.40
N VAL A 63 -0.16 4.00 -31.06
CA VAL A 63 -1.53 4.48 -30.80
C VAL A 63 -2.01 4.01 -29.45
N ALA A 64 -2.81 4.82 -28.79
CA ALA A 64 -3.51 4.47 -27.56
C ALA A 64 -4.99 4.88 -27.67
N TYR A 65 -5.86 4.02 -27.21
CA TYR A 65 -7.30 4.20 -27.04
C TYR A 65 -7.61 4.22 -25.54
N ASN A 66 -8.30 5.24 -25.07
CA ASN A 66 -8.75 5.38 -23.69
C ASN A 66 -10.26 5.62 -23.69
N LEU A 67 -11.03 4.60 -23.38
CA LEU A 67 -12.47 4.66 -23.20
C LEU A 67 -12.76 4.87 -21.72
N GLN A 68 -13.45 5.94 -21.38
CA GLN A 68 -13.80 6.29 -20.01
C GLN A 68 -15.33 6.42 -19.90
N PHE A 69 -15.89 5.88 -18.81
CA PHE A 69 -17.29 5.95 -18.47
C PHE A 69 -17.50 7.02 -17.40
N ASP A 70 -18.33 8.01 -17.71
CA ASP A 70 -18.75 9.08 -16.83
C ASP A 70 -19.97 8.60 -16.03
N ARG A 71 -19.73 8.03 -14.87
CA ARG A 71 -20.74 7.59 -13.92
C ARG A 71 -20.36 7.96 -12.50
N ASP A 72 -21.34 8.25 -11.68
CA ASP A 72 -21.12 8.45 -10.26
C ASP A 72 -20.51 7.22 -9.59
N PRO A 73 -19.64 7.38 -8.57
CA PRO A 73 -19.26 6.29 -7.68
C PRO A 73 -20.49 5.61 -7.09
N ILE A 74 -20.47 4.28 -6.97
CA ILE A 74 -21.61 3.51 -6.46
C ILE A 74 -21.24 2.84 -5.14
N LEU A 75 -22.22 2.69 -4.25
CA LEU A 75 -22.11 1.85 -3.06
C LEU A 75 -22.14 0.38 -3.48
N GLU A 76 -21.13 -0.38 -3.03
CA GLU A 76 -21.02 -1.82 -3.27
C GLU A 76 -21.78 -2.62 -2.20
N GLY A 77 -22.02 -2.03 -1.03
CA GLY A 77 -22.84 -2.57 0.05
C GLY A 77 -22.24 -3.82 0.68
N ASP A 78 -22.98 -4.95 0.65
CA ASP A 78 -22.50 -6.20 1.22
C ASP A 78 -21.55 -6.99 0.30
N LYS A 79 -21.18 -6.40 -0.85
CA LYS A 79 -20.28 -6.98 -1.86
C LYS A 79 -19.09 -6.07 -2.17
N VAL A 80 -18.64 -5.30 -1.18
CA VAL A 80 -17.49 -4.38 -1.35
C VAL A 80 -16.29 -5.13 -1.89
N GLY A 81 -15.65 -4.55 -2.92
CA GLY A 81 -14.55 -5.12 -3.69
C GLY A 81 -14.98 -5.71 -5.04
N PHE A 82 -16.31 -5.75 -5.33
CA PHE A 82 -16.77 -6.30 -6.61
C PHE A 82 -16.34 -5.44 -7.80
N LEU A 83 -16.26 -4.10 -7.65
CA LEU A 83 -15.80 -3.22 -8.73
C LEU A 83 -14.34 -3.45 -9.11
N GLU A 84 -13.49 -3.74 -8.13
CA GLU A 84 -12.10 -4.10 -8.38
C GLU A 84 -11.99 -5.46 -9.06
N MET A 85 -12.69 -6.48 -8.53
CA MET A 85 -12.74 -7.81 -9.11
C MET A 85 -13.38 -7.79 -10.51
N PHE A 86 -14.40 -6.96 -10.75
CA PHE A 86 -15.00 -6.76 -12.07
C PHE A 86 -13.95 -6.31 -13.09
N GLY A 87 -13.13 -5.32 -12.76
CA GLY A 87 -12.06 -4.86 -13.64
C GLY A 87 -11.08 -5.99 -14.01
N GLN A 88 -10.72 -6.84 -13.05
CA GLN A 88 -9.87 -8.00 -13.29
C GLN A 88 -10.56 -9.05 -14.17
N MET A 89 -11.85 -9.29 -13.93
CA MET A 89 -12.65 -10.27 -14.66
C MET A 89 -12.93 -9.87 -16.13
N MET A 90 -12.94 -8.59 -16.46
CA MET A 90 -13.17 -8.10 -17.85
C MET A 90 -12.20 -8.71 -18.89
N ARG A 91 -11.01 -9.12 -18.47
CA ARG A 91 -9.97 -9.69 -19.35
C ARG A 91 -9.82 -11.20 -19.27
N THR A 92 -10.74 -11.88 -18.62
CA THR A 92 -10.63 -13.33 -18.40
C THR A 92 -11.30 -14.18 -19.48
N GLY A 93 -11.82 -13.56 -20.53
CA GLY A 93 -12.40 -14.18 -21.70
C GLY A 93 -13.52 -13.34 -22.31
N THR A 94 -13.79 -13.60 -23.58
CA THR A 94 -14.86 -13.00 -24.37
C THR A 94 -15.69 -14.08 -25.06
N ASP A 95 -16.80 -13.72 -25.68
CA ASP A 95 -17.60 -14.67 -26.49
C ASP A 95 -16.80 -15.32 -27.64
N THR A 96 -15.70 -14.67 -28.07
CA THR A 96 -14.91 -15.13 -29.22
C THR A 96 -13.51 -15.64 -28.85
N ARG A 97 -13.03 -15.38 -27.62
CA ARG A 97 -11.66 -15.72 -27.17
C ARG A 97 -11.66 -16.21 -25.74
N THR A 98 -10.89 -17.28 -25.50
CA THR A 98 -10.51 -17.61 -24.12
C THR A 98 -9.50 -16.60 -23.59
N LYS A 99 -9.25 -16.63 -22.29
CA LYS A 99 -8.23 -15.79 -21.64
C LYS A 99 -6.85 -15.99 -22.30
N GLU A 100 -6.45 -17.24 -22.50
CA GLU A 100 -5.15 -17.61 -23.11
C GLU A 100 -5.03 -17.06 -24.53
N GLN A 101 -6.09 -17.20 -25.35
CA GLN A 101 -6.12 -16.66 -26.71
C GLN A 101 -6.04 -15.13 -26.72
N LEU A 102 -6.76 -14.48 -25.79
CA LEU A 102 -6.71 -13.03 -25.66
C LEU A 102 -5.31 -12.54 -25.26
N ASP A 103 -4.69 -13.19 -24.27
CA ASP A 103 -3.34 -12.86 -23.80
C ASP A 103 -2.30 -13.12 -24.92
N GLU A 104 -2.40 -14.26 -25.64
CA GLU A 104 -1.52 -14.58 -26.77
C GLU A 104 -1.61 -13.56 -27.91
N GLU A 105 -2.83 -13.14 -28.29
CA GLU A 105 -3.02 -12.14 -29.35
C GLU A 105 -2.48 -10.76 -28.95
N ILE A 106 -2.67 -10.34 -27.68
CA ILE A 106 -2.14 -9.09 -27.13
C ILE A 106 -0.60 -9.12 -27.15
N ASP A 107 -0.01 -10.19 -26.63
CA ASP A 107 1.44 -10.35 -26.54
C ASP A 107 2.09 -10.43 -27.93
N PHE A 108 1.46 -11.14 -28.88
CA PHE A 108 1.97 -11.28 -30.26
C PHE A 108 2.16 -9.94 -30.96
N ILE A 109 1.25 -8.97 -30.73
CA ILE A 109 1.35 -7.63 -31.33
C ILE A 109 2.12 -6.64 -30.44
N GLY A 110 2.56 -7.05 -29.24
CA GLY A 110 3.21 -6.20 -28.25
C GLY A 110 2.32 -5.06 -27.78
N ALA A 111 1.02 -5.33 -27.65
CA ALA A 111 0.05 -4.38 -27.16
C ALA A 111 -0.10 -4.46 -25.63
N SER A 112 -0.75 -3.45 -25.06
CA SER A 112 -1.23 -3.47 -23.68
C SER A 112 -2.73 -3.22 -23.72
N LEU A 113 -3.49 -4.04 -22.99
CA LEU A 113 -4.93 -3.87 -22.80
C LEU A 113 -5.23 -3.96 -21.32
N PHE A 114 -5.94 -3.00 -20.80
CA PHE A 114 -6.39 -2.91 -19.40
C PHE A 114 -7.87 -2.60 -19.37
N ALA A 115 -8.61 -3.21 -18.45
CA ALA A 115 -10.00 -2.90 -18.19
C ALA A 115 -10.23 -2.72 -16.69
N GLY A 116 -10.99 -1.69 -16.35
CA GLY A 116 -11.46 -1.38 -15.00
C GLY A 116 -12.98 -1.29 -14.96
N SER A 117 -13.54 -0.91 -13.83
CA SER A 117 -14.99 -0.72 -13.69
C SER A 117 -15.51 0.58 -14.34
N THR A 118 -14.62 1.51 -14.68
CA THR A 118 -14.96 2.81 -15.28
C THR A 118 -14.14 3.17 -16.51
N ASN A 119 -13.23 2.30 -16.94
CA ASN A 119 -12.39 2.58 -18.11
C ASN A 119 -11.91 1.31 -18.79
N VAL A 120 -11.63 1.42 -20.08
CA VAL A 120 -10.87 0.43 -20.85
C VAL A 120 -9.77 1.15 -21.62
N PHE A 121 -8.56 0.66 -21.53
CA PHE A 121 -7.40 1.24 -22.17
C PHE A 121 -6.69 0.19 -23.04
N ALA A 122 -6.35 0.57 -24.27
CA ALA A 122 -5.55 -0.28 -25.16
C ALA A 122 -4.48 0.55 -25.86
N SER A 123 -3.26 0.03 -26.00
CA SER A 123 -2.19 0.71 -26.71
C SER A 123 -1.22 -0.27 -27.36
N GLY A 124 -0.57 0.17 -28.44
CA GLY A 124 0.44 -0.62 -29.13
C GLY A 124 1.06 0.12 -30.30
N LEU A 125 1.68 -0.63 -31.22
CA LEU A 125 2.23 -0.04 -32.46
C LEU A 125 1.09 0.34 -33.43
N SER A 126 1.20 1.51 -34.07
CA SER A 126 0.15 2.04 -34.99
C SER A 126 -0.12 1.13 -36.18
N LYS A 127 0.85 0.31 -36.63
CA LYS A 127 0.61 -0.70 -37.67
C LYS A 127 -0.43 -1.75 -37.30
N TYR A 128 -0.69 -1.95 -36.01
CA TYR A 128 -1.70 -2.87 -35.47
C TYR A 128 -2.97 -2.17 -34.96
N GLU A 129 -3.18 -0.90 -35.35
CA GLU A 129 -4.30 -0.07 -34.89
C GLU A 129 -5.65 -0.81 -34.95
N GLU A 130 -5.96 -1.46 -36.08
CA GLU A 130 -7.23 -2.18 -36.27
C GLU A 130 -7.34 -3.39 -35.33
N LYS A 131 -6.24 -4.12 -35.08
CA LYS A 131 -6.23 -5.25 -34.16
C LYS A 131 -6.38 -4.79 -32.70
N ILE A 132 -5.77 -3.66 -32.33
CA ILE A 132 -5.89 -3.08 -30.98
C ILE A 132 -7.34 -2.69 -30.69
N ILE A 133 -8.03 -2.00 -31.62
CA ILE A 133 -9.42 -1.60 -31.43
C ILE A 133 -10.37 -2.81 -31.43
N GLU A 134 -10.09 -3.84 -32.25
CA GLU A 134 -10.82 -5.11 -32.27
C GLU A 134 -10.77 -5.77 -30.89
N LEU A 135 -9.57 -5.99 -30.33
CA LEU A 135 -9.37 -6.61 -29.02
C LEU A 135 -10.02 -5.78 -27.90
N MET A 136 -9.85 -4.45 -27.96
CA MET A 136 -10.45 -3.54 -26.98
C MET A 136 -11.98 -3.62 -26.98
N THR A 137 -12.59 -3.62 -28.17
CA THR A 137 -14.04 -3.69 -28.29
C THR A 137 -14.60 -5.06 -27.94
N ASP A 138 -13.89 -6.13 -28.22
CA ASP A 138 -14.28 -7.48 -27.83
C ASP A 138 -14.34 -7.60 -26.28
N VAL A 139 -13.29 -7.15 -25.58
CA VAL A 139 -13.27 -7.09 -24.12
C VAL A 139 -14.35 -6.13 -23.57
N THR A 140 -14.61 -5.01 -24.26
CA THR A 140 -15.58 -4.01 -23.80
C THR A 140 -17.02 -4.50 -23.92
N PHE A 141 -17.36 -5.23 -25.00
CA PHE A 141 -18.74 -5.55 -25.31
C PHE A 141 -19.15 -6.98 -24.98
N ASN A 142 -18.22 -7.91 -25.01
CA ASN A 142 -18.50 -9.34 -24.98
C ASN A 142 -17.75 -10.10 -23.87
N PRO A 143 -17.52 -9.54 -22.65
CA PRO A 143 -16.81 -10.29 -21.60
C PRO A 143 -17.70 -11.43 -21.08
N THR A 144 -17.11 -12.60 -20.79
CA THR A 144 -17.84 -13.82 -20.40
C THR A 144 -17.83 -14.11 -18.90
N PHE A 145 -16.92 -13.54 -18.13
CA PHE A 145 -16.79 -13.72 -16.68
C PHE A 145 -16.78 -15.20 -16.22
N PRO A 146 -15.80 -16.02 -16.63
CA PRO A 146 -15.78 -17.44 -16.29
C PRO A 146 -15.72 -17.69 -14.78
N ALA A 147 -16.53 -18.62 -14.27
CA ALA A 147 -16.59 -18.91 -12.82
C ALA A 147 -15.24 -19.41 -12.25
N GLU A 148 -14.47 -20.17 -13.04
CA GLU A 148 -13.15 -20.64 -12.64
C GLU A 148 -12.17 -19.47 -12.42
N GLU A 149 -12.17 -18.46 -13.28
CA GLU A 149 -11.33 -17.27 -13.13
C GLU A 149 -11.78 -16.44 -11.93
N LEU A 150 -13.09 -16.35 -11.66
CA LEU A 150 -13.59 -15.69 -10.45
C LEU A 150 -13.02 -16.34 -9.18
N GLU A 151 -12.97 -17.67 -9.11
CA GLU A 151 -12.42 -18.35 -7.93
C GLU A 151 -10.90 -18.15 -7.78
N LYS A 152 -10.16 -18.06 -8.88
CA LYS A 152 -8.73 -17.70 -8.86
C LYS A 152 -8.52 -16.28 -8.32
N ILE A 153 -9.28 -15.31 -8.86
CA ILE A 153 -9.23 -13.90 -8.42
C ILE A 153 -9.66 -13.78 -6.96
N ARG A 154 -10.74 -14.47 -6.55
CA ARG A 154 -11.20 -14.52 -5.16
C ARG A 154 -10.09 -15.01 -4.22
N THR A 155 -9.42 -16.10 -4.56
CA THR A 155 -8.32 -16.67 -3.76
C THR A 155 -7.16 -15.69 -3.62
N GLN A 156 -6.78 -15.01 -4.71
CA GLN A 156 -5.75 -13.99 -4.69
C GLN A 156 -6.16 -12.78 -3.83
N THR A 157 -7.40 -12.33 -3.95
CA THR A 157 -7.96 -11.22 -3.17
C THR A 157 -7.97 -11.55 -1.67
N LEU A 158 -8.45 -12.75 -1.29
CA LEU A 158 -8.43 -13.20 0.11
C LEU A 158 -7.01 -13.26 0.67
N SER A 159 -6.05 -13.72 -0.12
CA SER A 159 -4.63 -13.74 0.27
C SER A 159 -4.07 -12.32 0.46
N SER A 160 -4.45 -11.39 -0.40
CA SER A 160 -4.06 -9.97 -0.29
C SER A 160 -4.69 -9.32 0.95
N LEU A 161 -5.97 -9.60 1.24
CA LEU A 161 -6.64 -9.10 2.45
C LEU A 161 -5.97 -9.61 3.72
N ALA A 162 -5.58 -10.90 3.74
CA ALA A 162 -4.84 -11.48 4.87
C ALA A 162 -3.48 -10.80 5.08
N ALA A 163 -2.77 -10.45 4.00
CA ALA A 163 -1.51 -9.71 4.07
C ALA A 163 -1.73 -8.26 4.54
N ASN A 164 -2.78 -7.60 4.05
CA ASN A 164 -3.11 -6.21 4.40
C ASN A 164 -3.46 -6.04 5.89
N LYS A 165 -4.01 -7.06 6.55
CA LYS A 165 -4.22 -7.04 8.01
C LYS A 165 -2.93 -6.95 8.81
N GLU A 166 -1.81 -7.31 8.20
CA GLU A 166 -0.48 -7.25 8.82
C GLU A 166 0.30 -5.98 8.43
N ASP A 167 -0.20 -5.18 7.47
CA ASP A 167 0.44 -3.93 7.05
C ASP A 167 -0.16 -2.72 7.77
N PRO A 168 0.61 -2.01 8.62
CA PRO A 168 0.13 -0.82 9.31
C PRO A 168 -0.37 0.30 8.39
N ASN A 169 0.16 0.40 7.16
CA ASN A 169 -0.28 1.41 6.20
C ASN A 169 -1.63 1.04 5.57
N ALA A 170 -1.85 -0.23 5.24
CA ALA A 170 -3.15 -0.72 4.75
C ALA A 170 -4.23 -0.54 5.83
N ILE A 171 -3.94 -0.90 7.08
CA ILE A 171 -4.82 -0.68 8.23
C ILE A 171 -5.14 0.81 8.40
N ALA A 172 -4.14 1.69 8.32
CA ALA A 172 -4.34 3.13 8.40
C ALA A 172 -5.19 3.65 7.23
N GLY A 173 -5.04 3.08 6.04
CA GLY A 173 -5.88 3.35 4.86
C GLY A 173 -7.35 3.05 5.13
N ASN A 174 -7.65 1.85 5.65
CA ASN A 174 -9.00 1.44 6.03
C ASN A 174 -9.60 2.36 7.09
N LEU A 175 -8.83 2.62 8.16
CA LEU A 175 -9.27 3.53 9.23
C LEU A 175 -9.58 4.92 8.68
N ASN A 176 -8.71 5.47 7.85
CA ASN A 176 -8.91 6.78 7.23
C ASN A 176 -10.18 6.83 6.38
N ALA A 177 -10.40 5.83 5.52
CA ALA A 177 -11.57 5.76 4.66
C ALA A 177 -12.86 5.68 5.50
N ARG A 178 -12.89 4.75 6.46
CA ARG A 178 -14.05 4.52 7.33
C ARG A 178 -14.40 5.74 8.17
N ILE A 179 -13.39 6.39 8.77
CA ILE A 179 -13.60 7.51 9.69
C ILE A 179 -13.95 8.80 8.95
N VAL A 180 -13.33 9.06 7.79
CA VAL A 180 -13.54 10.31 7.05
C VAL A 180 -14.85 10.28 6.27
N TYR A 181 -15.21 9.14 5.67
CA TYR A 181 -16.36 9.08 4.76
C TYR A 181 -17.57 8.36 5.35
N GLY A 182 -17.37 7.44 6.30
CA GLY A 182 -18.44 6.65 6.89
C GLY A 182 -18.93 5.49 6.02
N VAL A 183 -19.75 4.62 6.57
CA VAL A 183 -20.26 3.40 5.92
C VAL A 183 -21.27 3.68 4.80
N GLY A 184 -21.91 4.83 4.80
CA GLY A 184 -22.93 5.21 3.81
C GLY A 184 -22.38 5.98 2.62
N HIS A 185 -21.07 6.02 2.44
CA HIS A 185 -20.41 6.72 1.35
C HIS A 185 -19.48 5.76 0.59
N PRO A 186 -19.46 5.78 -0.77
CA PRO A 186 -18.65 4.82 -1.54
C PRO A 186 -17.15 4.84 -1.21
N TYR A 187 -16.61 6.00 -0.80
CA TYR A 187 -15.21 6.11 -0.39
C TYR A 187 -14.92 5.60 1.04
N GLY A 188 -15.96 5.28 1.81
CA GLY A 188 -15.86 4.75 3.18
C GLY A 188 -16.11 3.25 3.29
N GLU A 189 -16.44 2.59 2.18
CA GLU A 189 -16.60 1.13 2.15
C GLU A 189 -15.24 0.44 2.22
N ILE A 190 -15.17 -0.65 2.97
CA ILE A 190 -13.94 -1.43 3.16
C ILE A 190 -14.20 -2.87 2.75
N GLN A 191 -13.38 -3.39 1.85
CA GLN A 191 -13.43 -4.77 1.43
C GLN A 191 -12.98 -5.70 2.56
N THR A 192 -13.74 -6.77 2.76
CA THR A 192 -13.47 -7.81 3.75
C THR A 192 -13.54 -9.19 3.11
N GLU A 193 -13.13 -10.23 3.84
CA GLU A 193 -13.31 -11.60 3.39
C GLU A 193 -14.79 -11.95 3.22
N GLU A 194 -15.64 -11.42 4.11
CA GLU A 194 -17.09 -11.65 4.05
C GLU A 194 -17.68 -11.05 2.77
N THR A 195 -17.40 -9.78 2.47
CA THR A 195 -17.91 -9.11 1.27
C THR A 195 -17.37 -9.75 0.00
N THR A 196 -16.08 -10.11 -0.03
CA THR A 196 -15.42 -10.80 -1.15
C THR A 196 -16.07 -12.14 -1.46
N ASN A 197 -16.43 -12.92 -0.42
CA ASN A 197 -17.06 -14.22 -0.60
C ASN A 197 -18.51 -14.15 -1.10
N LYS A 198 -19.19 -13.00 -0.98
CA LYS A 198 -20.55 -12.78 -1.47
C LYS A 198 -20.62 -12.41 -2.95
N ILE A 199 -19.51 -12.04 -3.57
CA ILE A 199 -19.45 -11.60 -4.97
C ILE A 199 -19.70 -12.79 -5.88
N THR A 200 -20.59 -12.63 -6.87
CA THR A 200 -20.96 -13.67 -7.85
C THR A 200 -20.73 -13.16 -9.27
N TYR A 201 -20.71 -14.07 -10.25
CA TYR A 201 -20.54 -13.67 -11.65
C TYR A 201 -21.76 -12.87 -12.18
N GLU A 202 -22.96 -13.10 -11.63
CA GLU A 202 -24.14 -12.33 -11.97
C GLU A 202 -24.01 -10.86 -11.63
N ASP A 203 -23.25 -10.52 -10.57
CA ASP A 203 -22.97 -9.12 -10.22
C ASP A 203 -22.19 -8.43 -11.33
N PHE A 204 -21.24 -9.12 -11.94
CA PHE A 204 -20.46 -8.59 -13.06
C PHE A 204 -21.30 -8.40 -14.32
N ILE A 205 -22.13 -9.38 -14.67
CA ILE A 205 -23.06 -9.27 -15.80
C ILE A 205 -24.00 -8.07 -15.61
N LYS A 206 -24.59 -7.94 -14.43
CA LYS A 206 -25.51 -6.84 -14.13
C LYS A 206 -24.80 -5.49 -14.19
N HIS A 207 -23.58 -5.40 -13.67
CA HIS A 207 -22.79 -4.16 -13.70
C HIS A 207 -22.45 -3.77 -15.14
N HIS A 208 -21.93 -4.71 -15.93
CA HIS A 208 -21.62 -4.51 -17.33
C HIS A 208 -22.85 -4.03 -18.12
N ASP A 209 -23.99 -4.74 -17.97
CA ASP A 209 -25.26 -4.37 -18.65
C ASP A 209 -25.81 -3.01 -18.19
N SER A 210 -25.51 -2.57 -16.98
CA SER A 210 -25.99 -1.29 -16.46
C SER A 210 -25.12 -0.11 -16.87
N TYR A 211 -23.80 -0.25 -16.84
CA TYR A 211 -22.89 0.89 -16.89
C TYR A 211 -21.96 0.94 -18.10
N PHE A 212 -21.77 -0.15 -18.84
CA PHE A 212 -20.97 -0.11 -20.07
C PHE A 212 -21.86 0.36 -21.24
N ARG A 213 -22.07 1.69 -21.32
CA ARG A 213 -23.00 2.31 -22.25
C ARG A 213 -22.38 3.48 -23.00
N PRO A 214 -22.67 3.63 -24.33
CA PRO A 214 -22.04 4.67 -25.16
C PRO A 214 -22.43 6.09 -24.76
N ASN A 215 -23.64 6.29 -24.26
CA ASN A 215 -24.16 7.61 -23.90
C ASN A 215 -23.55 8.24 -22.65
N ILE A 216 -22.76 7.48 -21.90
CA ILE A 216 -21.92 7.96 -20.79
C ILE A 216 -20.43 7.75 -21.07
N ALA A 217 -20.07 7.38 -22.30
CA ALA A 217 -18.72 7.03 -22.66
C ALA A 217 -18.00 8.12 -23.45
N TYR A 218 -16.73 8.28 -23.16
CA TYR A 218 -15.79 9.19 -23.81
C TYR A 218 -14.59 8.39 -24.29
N LEU A 219 -14.31 8.46 -25.60
CA LEU A 219 -13.17 7.76 -26.21
C LEU A 219 -12.11 8.77 -26.65
N ALA A 220 -10.92 8.72 -26.04
CA ALA A 220 -9.77 9.43 -26.54
C ALA A 220 -8.85 8.48 -27.33
N VAL A 221 -8.47 8.90 -28.52
CA VAL A 221 -7.48 8.22 -29.36
C VAL A 221 -6.29 9.15 -29.55
N VAL A 222 -5.10 8.67 -29.24
CA VAL A 222 -3.88 9.47 -29.32
C VAL A 222 -2.72 8.68 -29.93
N GLY A 223 -1.98 9.32 -30.82
CA GLY A 223 -0.78 8.74 -31.40
C GLY A 223 -0.65 8.89 -32.92
N ASP A 224 0.14 8.01 -33.49
CA ASP A 224 0.44 7.97 -34.92
C ASP A 224 -0.73 7.36 -35.70
N VAL A 225 -1.74 8.18 -35.93
CA VAL A 225 -3.01 7.80 -36.56
C VAL A 225 -3.38 8.79 -37.67
N ASP A 226 -4.11 8.31 -38.68
CA ASP A 226 -4.82 9.15 -39.65
C ASP A 226 -6.26 9.35 -39.18
N VAL A 227 -6.66 10.58 -38.94
CA VAL A 227 -7.99 10.95 -38.41
C VAL A 227 -9.12 10.32 -39.23
N LYS A 228 -9.04 10.33 -40.56
CA LYS A 228 -10.12 9.82 -41.43
C LYS A 228 -10.25 8.31 -41.30
N LYS A 229 -9.13 7.60 -41.30
CA LYS A 229 -9.04 6.15 -41.12
C LYS A 229 -9.55 5.76 -39.73
N THR A 230 -9.06 6.41 -38.68
CA THR A 230 -9.45 6.17 -37.28
C THR A 230 -10.93 6.46 -37.06
N LYS A 231 -11.48 7.56 -37.61
CA LYS A 231 -12.92 7.80 -37.60
C LYS A 231 -13.76 6.68 -38.24
N LYS A 232 -13.24 6.09 -39.33
CA LYS A 232 -13.91 4.95 -39.98
C LYS A 232 -13.89 3.73 -39.10
N LEU A 233 -12.70 3.39 -38.50
CA LEU A 233 -12.57 2.29 -37.56
C LEU A 233 -13.53 2.45 -36.37
N ILE A 234 -13.53 3.61 -35.71
CA ILE A 234 -14.42 3.88 -34.57
C ILE A 234 -15.90 3.70 -34.97
N LYS A 235 -16.31 4.21 -36.12
CA LYS A 235 -17.67 3.99 -36.62
C LYS A 235 -17.97 2.52 -36.84
N THR A 236 -17.03 1.75 -37.41
CA THR A 236 -17.21 0.33 -37.65
C THR A 236 -17.41 -0.45 -36.35
N TYR A 237 -16.59 -0.20 -35.33
CA TYR A 237 -16.56 -1.00 -34.12
C TYR A 237 -17.57 -0.52 -33.05
N PHE A 238 -17.89 0.77 -32.97
CA PHE A 238 -18.71 1.33 -31.87
C PHE A 238 -20.14 1.74 -32.27
N SER A 239 -20.51 1.82 -33.57
CA SER A 239 -21.83 2.33 -33.96
C SER A 239 -23.02 1.47 -33.53
N ASN A 240 -22.80 0.17 -33.36
CA ASN A 240 -23.84 -0.79 -32.95
C ASN A 240 -23.98 -0.93 -31.44
N TRP A 241 -23.16 -0.23 -30.67
CA TRP A 241 -23.22 -0.25 -29.20
C TRP A 241 -24.47 0.52 -28.74
N GLU A 242 -25.35 -0.15 -28.00
CA GLU A 242 -26.70 0.38 -27.68
C GLU A 242 -26.66 1.28 -26.45
N PRO A 243 -27.21 2.51 -26.52
CA PRO A 243 -27.36 3.38 -25.38
C PRO A 243 -28.46 2.87 -24.44
N LYS A 244 -28.30 3.15 -23.15
CA LYS A 244 -29.28 2.85 -22.10
C LYS A 244 -29.22 3.95 -21.04
N ALA A 245 -30.37 4.26 -20.41
CA ALA A 245 -30.35 5.15 -19.25
C ALA A 245 -29.50 4.58 -18.11
N VAL A 246 -28.64 5.42 -17.55
CA VAL A 246 -27.77 5.08 -16.42
C VAL A 246 -28.26 5.86 -15.21
N GLU A 247 -28.30 5.19 -14.07
CA GLU A 247 -28.73 5.77 -12.81
C GLU A 247 -27.65 6.69 -12.25
N ASN A 248 -28.04 7.84 -11.72
CA ASN A 248 -27.18 8.78 -11.01
C ASN A 248 -27.38 8.63 -9.51
N PHE A 249 -26.32 8.81 -8.74
CA PHE A 249 -26.31 8.66 -7.29
C PHE A 249 -25.92 9.96 -6.60
N THR A 250 -26.50 10.19 -5.43
CA THR A 250 -26.13 11.32 -4.58
C THR A 250 -25.87 10.82 -3.17
N TYR A 251 -24.85 11.37 -2.53
CA TYR A 251 -24.42 10.98 -1.20
C TYR A 251 -24.38 12.17 -0.27
N ALA A 252 -24.63 11.93 1.02
CA ALA A 252 -24.44 12.95 2.03
C ALA A 252 -22.96 13.34 2.09
N THR A 253 -22.67 14.63 2.13
CA THR A 253 -21.30 15.12 2.27
C THR A 253 -20.83 14.85 3.70
N PRO A 254 -19.71 14.10 3.91
CA PRO A 254 -19.14 13.88 5.22
C PRO A 254 -18.68 15.20 5.87
N GLU A 255 -18.83 15.30 7.18
CA GLU A 255 -18.43 16.49 7.94
C GLU A 255 -17.16 16.24 8.75
N ALA A 256 -16.32 17.26 8.84
CA ALA A 256 -15.17 17.23 9.75
C ALA A 256 -15.63 17.24 11.22
N PRO A 257 -14.88 16.63 12.15
CA PRO A 257 -15.25 16.64 13.56
C PRO A 257 -15.21 18.05 14.14
N VAL A 258 -16.08 18.34 15.12
CA VAL A 258 -16.18 19.67 15.76
C VAL A 258 -14.92 20.01 16.56
N LYS A 259 -14.19 19.00 17.03
CA LYS A 259 -12.90 19.06 17.73
C LYS A 259 -12.07 17.83 17.36
N ASN A 260 -10.78 17.88 17.60
CA ASN A 260 -9.91 16.74 17.35
C ASN A 260 -10.40 15.47 18.04
N ARG A 261 -10.31 14.33 17.32
CA ARG A 261 -10.58 12.99 17.82
C ARG A 261 -9.39 12.10 17.54
N VAL A 262 -9.02 11.29 18.49
CA VAL A 262 -7.94 10.33 18.37
C VAL A 262 -8.53 8.95 18.14
N ASN A 263 -8.18 8.33 17.03
CA ASN A 263 -8.66 7.01 16.64
C ASN A 263 -7.46 6.06 16.54
N ILE A 264 -7.45 4.99 17.33
CA ILE A 264 -6.30 4.09 17.44
C ILE A 264 -6.71 2.69 16.98
N VAL A 265 -5.93 2.12 16.06
CA VAL A 265 -5.89 0.68 15.85
C VAL A 265 -4.70 0.14 16.62
N ASN A 266 -4.96 -0.73 17.61
CA ASN A 266 -3.90 -1.33 18.39
C ASN A 266 -3.18 -2.40 17.59
N ARG A 267 -1.86 -2.27 17.54
CA ARG A 267 -0.96 -3.27 16.98
C ARG A 267 0.25 -3.40 17.91
N SER A 268 0.17 -4.33 18.85
CA SER A 268 1.15 -4.46 19.94
C SER A 268 2.54 -4.87 19.45
N SER A 269 2.63 -5.51 18.28
CA SER A 269 3.89 -5.84 17.62
C SER A 269 4.53 -4.67 16.86
N SER A 270 3.84 -3.54 16.69
CA SER A 270 4.37 -2.40 15.95
C SER A 270 5.51 -1.70 16.70
N VAL A 271 6.64 -1.51 16.01
CA VAL A 271 7.77 -0.70 16.49
C VAL A 271 7.63 0.78 16.14
N GLN A 272 6.74 1.07 15.18
CA GLN A 272 6.41 2.41 14.71
C GLN A 272 4.90 2.65 14.77
N SER A 273 4.53 3.91 14.93
CA SER A 273 3.16 4.39 14.74
C SER A 273 3.02 5.02 13.36
N VAL A 274 2.00 4.60 12.61
CA VAL A 274 1.55 5.30 11.40
C VAL A 274 0.52 6.33 11.81
N ILE A 275 0.83 7.61 11.62
CA ILE A 275 -0.01 8.75 12.01
C ILE A 275 -0.63 9.36 10.76
N ASN A 276 -1.94 9.67 10.83
CA ASN A 276 -2.65 10.46 9.84
C ASN A 276 -3.48 11.53 10.54
N VAL A 277 -3.28 12.79 10.19
CA VAL A 277 -4.15 13.89 10.55
C VAL A 277 -5.03 14.18 9.35
N THR A 278 -6.33 13.88 9.44
CA THR A 278 -7.20 13.80 8.25
C THR A 278 -8.62 14.29 8.53
N TYR A 279 -9.29 14.80 7.49
CA TYR A 279 -10.69 15.23 7.51
C TYR A 279 -11.22 15.39 6.08
N PRO A 280 -12.57 15.36 5.89
CA PRO A 280 -13.18 15.61 4.59
C PRO A 280 -13.11 17.09 4.22
N VAL A 281 -13.00 17.36 2.91
CA VAL A 281 -12.93 18.71 2.35
C VAL A 281 -13.79 18.78 1.09
N VAL A 282 -14.67 19.78 0.99
CA VAL A 282 -15.42 20.05 -0.24
C VAL A 282 -14.52 20.89 -1.17
N LEU A 283 -14.02 20.26 -2.22
CA LEU A 283 -13.20 20.89 -3.25
C LEU A 283 -13.49 20.21 -4.61
N PRO A 284 -14.55 20.62 -5.30
CA PRO A 284 -14.91 20.01 -6.59
C PRO A 284 -13.87 20.28 -7.67
N ILE A 285 -13.81 19.42 -8.67
CA ILE A 285 -12.91 19.55 -9.82
C ILE A 285 -13.24 20.84 -10.56
N GLY A 286 -12.21 21.61 -10.93
CA GLY A 286 -12.37 22.91 -11.58
C GLY A 286 -12.67 24.08 -10.64
N HIS A 287 -12.69 23.87 -9.31
CA HIS A 287 -12.86 24.95 -8.33
C HIS A 287 -11.76 26.01 -8.46
N ALA A 288 -12.10 27.28 -8.25
CA ALA A 288 -11.14 28.40 -8.37
C ALA A 288 -9.91 28.26 -7.44
N ASP A 289 -10.09 27.66 -6.27
CA ASP A 289 -9.03 27.48 -5.27
C ASP A 289 -8.06 26.32 -5.61
N GLU A 290 -8.34 25.49 -6.59
CA GLU A 290 -7.62 24.23 -6.86
C GLU A 290 -6.11 24.44 -7.04
N ILE A 291 -5.71 25.47 -7.81
CA ILE A 291 -4.29 25.80 -8.02
C ILE A 291 -3.63 26.28 -6.72
N GLY A 292 -4.32 27.14 -5.99
CA GLY A 292 -3.83 27.66 -4.71
C GLY A 292 -3.73 26.59 -3.64
N VAL A 293 -4.70 25.66 -3.59
CA VAL A 293 -4.63 24.47 -2.72
C VAL A 293 -3.43 23.61 -3.07
N ARG A 294 -3.13 23.42 -4.35
CA ARG A 294 -1.96 22.66 -4.79
C ARG A 294 -0.65 23.35 -4.34
N VAL A 295 -0.56 24.68 -4.46
CA VAL A 295 0.61 25.45 -3.97
C VAL A 295 0.73 25.34 -2.46
N MET A 296 -0.36 25.57 -1.71
CA MET A 296 -0.41 25.45 -0.26
C MET A 296 0.05 24.05 0.20
N ASN A 297 -0.49 22.99 -0.39
CA ASN A 297 -0.14 21.62 -0.03
C ASN A 297 1.31 21.29 -0.38
N THR A 298 1.83 21.81 -1.50
CA THR A 298 3.26 21.62 -1.87
C THR A 298 4.19 22.23 -0.82
N ILE A 299 3.85 23.40 -0.28
CA ILE A 299 4.63 24.06 0.79
C ILE A 299 4.52 23.26 2.10
N LEU A 300 3.30 22.79 2.47
CA LEU A 300 3.07 22.10 3.73
C LEU A 300 3.73 20.71 3.76
N GLY A 301 3.46 19.86 2.76
CA GLY A 301 3.90 18.45 2.79
C GLY A 301 4.02 17.79 1.42
N GLY A 302 3.94 18.54 0.31
CA GLY A 302 3.93 17.96 -1.04
C GLY A 302 5.32 17.73 -1.66
N GLY A 303 6.40 17.93 -0.93
CA GLY A 303 7.74 17.76 -1.45
C GLY A 303 8.81 17.55 -0.38
N PHE A 304 10.03 17.22 -0.80
CA PHE A 304 11.13 16.96 0.11
C PHE A 304 11.46 18.16 1.00
N SER A 305 11.43 19.38 0.46
CA SER A 305 11.70 20.64 1.19
C SER A 305 10.44 21.23 1.84
N SER A 306 9.37 20.46 1.97
CA SER A 306 8.13 20.91 2.62
C SER A 306 8.29 21.06 4.13
N LYS A 307 7.44 21.88 4.74
CA LYS A 307 7.51 22.18 6.18
C LYS A 307 7.43 20.92 7.04
N LEU A 308 6.49 20.01 6.76
CA LEU A 308 6.35 18.75 7.49
C LEU A 308 7.61 17.90 7.39
N ASN A 309 8.19 17.75 6.20
CA ASN A 309 9.36 16.91 6.01
C ASN A 309 10.60 17.53 6.65
N MET A 310 10.80 18.85 6.50
CA MET A 310 11.92 19.56 7.11
C MET A 310 11.85 19.51 8.64
N ASN A 311 10.67 19.67 9.23
CA ASN A 311 10.50 19.60 10.68
C ASN A 311 10.69 18.17 11.21
N LEU A 312 9.85 17.22 10.76
CA LEU A 312 9.81 15.89 11.38
C LEU A 312 11.02 15.02 11.01
N ARG A 313 11.53 15.16 9.79
CA ARG A 313 12.68 14.39 9.30
C ARG A 313 14.01 15.04 9.62
N GLU A 314 14.23 16.28 9.13
CA GLU A 314 15.55 16.90 9.18
C GLU A 314 15.85 17.47 10.58
N ASP A 315 14.90 18.22 11.20
CA ASP A 315 15.12 18.85 12.51
C ASP A 315 14.99 17.85 13.67
N LYS A 316 13.92 17.04 13.67
CA LYS A 316 13.58 16.19 14.81
C LYS A 316 14.07 14.76 14.67
N GLY A 317 14.32 14.26 13.46
CA GLY A 317 14.71 12.87 13.22
C GLY A 317 13.68 11.86 13.69
N TYR A 318 12.39 12.20 13.66
CA TYR A 318 11.31 11.33 14.10
C TYR A 318 10.90 10.30 13.06
N THR A 319 11.08 10.64 11.77
CA THR A 319 10.63 9.86 10.62
C THR A 319 11.64 9.87 9.48
N TYR A 320 11.51 8.94 8.54
CA TYR A 320 12.19 8.98 7.24
C TYR A 320 11.48 9.89 6.22
N GLY A 321 10.25 10.31 6.50
CA GLY A 321 9.49 11.24 5.67
C GLY A 321 8.13 11.57 6.26
N SER A 322 7.69 12.81 6.02
CA SER A 322 6.34 13.27 6.35
C SER A 322 5.79 14.03 5.15
N ASN A 323 4.52 13.82 4.85
CA ASN A 323 3.87 14.43 3.71
C ASN A 323 2.44 14.89 4.02
N SER A 324 1.89 15.71 3.12
CA SER A 324 0.47 16.02 3.10
C SER A 324 -0.10 15.93 1.69
N SER A 325 -1.41 15.69 1.59
CA SER A 325 -2.16 15.66 0.35
C SER A 325 -3.53 16.32 0.50
N LEU A 326 -3.91 17.09 -0.49
CA LEU A 326 -5.26 17.60 -0.73
C LEU A 326 -5.40 17.85 -2.23
N SER A 327 -6.36 17.21 -2.88
CA SER A 327 -6.69 17.38 -4.29
C SER A 327 -8.19 17.51 -4.46
N SER A 328 -8.64 18.11 -5.57
CA SER A 328 -10.05 18.14 -5.96
C SER A 328 -10.59 16.74 -6.22
N ASN A 329 -11.89 16.56 -5.98
CA ASN A 329 -12.60 15.31 -6.20
C ASN A 329 -14.04 15.61 -6.60
N GLU A 330 -14.70 14.71 -7.32
CA GLU A 330 -16.08 14.93 -7.80
C GLU A 330 -17.13 14.90 -6.68
N LEU A 331 -16.95 14.06 -5.66
CA LEU A 331 -17.88 13.98 -4.52
C LEU A 331 -17.33 14.78 -3.32
N VAL A 332 -16.25 14.31 -2.73
CA VAL A 332 -15.63 14.93 -1.57
C VAL A 332 -14.15 14.59 -1.52
N SER A 333 -13.34 15.59 -1.31
CA SER A 333 -11.89 15.48 -1.12
C SER A 333 -11.54 15.10 0.31
N ARG A 334 -10.30 14.73 0.53
CA ARG A 334 -9.74 14.47 1.84
C ARG A 334 -8.41 15.19 2.01
N PHE A 335 -8.29 16.01 3.07
CA PHE A 335 -6.98 16.40 3.55
C PHE A 335 -6.37 15.24 4.33
N ASN A 336 -5.09 14.98 4.11
CA ASN A 336 -4.33 14.02 4.90
C ASN A 336 -2.90 14.51 5.08
N ALA A 337 -2.43 14.60 6.33
CA ALA A 337 -1.02 14.74 6.66
C ALA A 337 -0.56 13.48 7.37
N SER A 338 0.57 12.89 6.97
CA SER A 338 1.00 11.57 7.45
C SER A 338 2.50 11.49 7.75
N ALA A 339 2.83 10.63 8.72
CA ALA A 339 4.19 10.25 9.07
C ALA A 339 4.21 8.86 9.74
N SER A 340 5.29 8.10 9.53
CA SER A 340 5.59 6.89 10.30
C SER A 340 6.74 7.18 11.24
N VAL A 341 6.51 7.04 12.54
CA VAL A 341 7.46 7.44 13.60
C VAL A 341 7.63 6.33 14.65
N ARG A 342 8.74 6.32 15.39
CA ARG A 342 8.88 5.42 16.54
C ARG A 342 7.78 5.68 17.57
N ASN A 343 7.25 4.64 18.21
CA ASN A 343 6.17 4.76 19.20
C ASN A 343 6.48 5.78 20.30
N ALA A 344 7.73 5.85 20.75
CA ALA A 344 8.16 6.75 21.82
C ALA A 344 7.97 8.25 21.52
N VAL A 345 7.91 8.63 20.24
CA VAL A 345 7.79 10.03 19.78
C VAL A 345 6.48 10.32 19.05
N THR A 346 5.49 9.43 19.15
CA THR A 346 4.20 9.56 18.44
C THR A 346 3.46 10.84 18.83
N ASP A 347 3.33 11.13 20.12
CA ASP A 347 2.71 12.35 20.64
C ASP A 347 3.45 13.62 20.18
N SER A 348 4.77 13.59 20.26
CA SER A 348 5.62 14.72 19.82
C SER A 348 5.50 14.96 18.30
N ALA A 349 5.39 13.90 17.50
CA ALA A 349 5.17 14.02 16.07
C ALA A 349 3.80 14.65 15.75
N VAL A 350 2.74 14.25 16.46
CA VAL A 350 1.41 14.89 16.32
C VAL A 350 1.47 16.37 16.66
N VAL A 351 2.17 16.76 17.74
CA VAL A 351 2.39 18.18 18.08
C VAL A 351 3.04 18.92 16.92
N GLN A 352 4.10 18.38 16.34
CA GLN A 352 4.82 19.03 15.24
C GLN A 352 3.98 19.11 13.96
N MET A 353 3.20 18.07 13.65
CA MET A 353 2.30 18.09 12.48
C MET A 353 1.24 19.19 12.62
N LEU A 354 0.57 19.26 13.78
CA LEU A 354 -0.43 20.31 14.06
C LEU A 354 0.22 21.70 14.11
N PHE A 355 1.44 21.82 14.59
CA PHE A 355 2.22 23.07 14.59
C PHE A 355 2.46 23.57 13.16
N GLU A 356 2.96 22.72 12.23
CA GLU A 356 3.20 23.14 10.86
C GLU A 356 1.90 23.49 10.13
N MET A 357 0.81 22.76 10.39
CA MET A 357 -0.51 23.12 9.88
C MET A 357 -0.93 24.53 10.36
N LYS A 358 -0.67 24.86 11.64
CA LYS A 358 -0.97 26.18 12.20
C LYS A 358 -0.06 27.26 11.60
N GLN A 359 1.24 26.99 11.38
CA GLN A 359 2.16 27.91 10.72
C GLN A 359 1.66 28.33 9.32
N MET A 360 1.04 27.42 8.57
CA MET A 360 0.41 27.75 7.30
C MET A 360 -0.75 28.73 7.44
N ILE A 361 -1.62 28.54 8.44
CA ILE A 361 -2.78 29.41 8.71
C ILE A 361 -2.31 30.81 9.16
N ASP A 362 -1.28 30.87 9.99
CA ASP A 362 -0.71 32.13 10.50
C ASP A 362 0.03 32.91 9.39
N GLY A 363 0.31 32.27 8.23
CA GLY A 363 0.95 32.87 7.09
C GLY A 363 2.47 32.94 7.21
N ASN A 364 3.08 32.04 7.98
CA ASN A 364 4.53 31.90 8.09
C ASN A 364 5.09 31.19 6.86
N ILE A 365 4.99 31.86 5.71
CA ILE A 365 5.40 31.40 4.39
C ILE A 365 6.37 32.40 3.81
N THR A 366 7.53 31.94 3.37
CA THR A 366 8.55 32.78 2.74
C THR A 366 8.37 32.85 1.22
N GLU A 367 8.86 33.92 0.60
CA GLU A 367 8.91 34.02 -0.87
C GLU A 367 9.70 32.87 -1.50
N ALA A 368 10.74 32.39 -0.82
CA ALA A 368 11.54 31.25 -1.29
C ALA A 368 10.71 29.96 -1.35
N GLU A 369 9.92 29.66 -0.33
CA GLU A 369 9.03 28.49 -0.30
C GLU A 369 7.92 28.59 -1.36
N LEU A 370 7.31 29.77 -1.52
CA LEU A 370 6.30 30.01 -2.55
C LEU A 370 6.88 29.79 -3.96
N ASN A 371 8.05 30.40 -4.24
CA ASN A 371 8.69 30.30 -5.55
C ASN A 371 9.16 28.86 -5.84
N LEU A 372 9.69 28.16 -4.84
CA LEU A 372 10.07 26.75 -4.96
C LEU A 372 8.85 25.87 -5.31
N ALA A 373 7.73 26.07 -4.63
CA ALA A 373 6.49 25.33 -4.89
C ALA A 373 5.96 25.60 -6.31
N LYS A 374 5.86 26.88 -6.71
CA LYS A 374 5.45 27.26 -8.06
C LYS A 374 6.34 26.66 -9.15
N ASN A 375 7.66 26.74 -8.98
CA ASN A 375 8.63 26.21 -9.95
C ASN A 375 8.55 24.69 -10.05
N SER A 376 8.37 23.99 -8.93
CA SER A 376 8.20 22.54 -8.90
C SER A 376 6.93 22.12 -9.63
N ILE A 377 5.80 22.79 -9.36
CA ILE A 377 4.51 22.52 -10.00
C ILE A 377 4.57 22.84 -11.50
N ALA A 378 5.11 24.01 -11.87
CA ALA A 378 5.26 24.41 -13.26
C ALA A 378 6.15 23.45 -14.05
N GLY A 379 7.27 23.03 -13.47
CA GLY A 379 8.19 22.06 -14.07
C GLY A 379 7.55 20.69 -14.25
N SER A 380 6.78 20.22 -13.27
CA SER A 380 6.05 18.95 -13.36
C SER A 380 4.94 19.00 -14.42
N PHE A 381 4.20 20.10 -14.47
CA PHE A 381 3.17 20.32 -15.47
C PHE A 381 3.76 20.37 -16.88
N SER A 382 4.84 21.14 -17.08
CA SER A 382 5.50 21.26 -18.38
C SER A 382 6.05 19.91 -18.88
N ARG A 383 6.65 19.11 -18.00
CA ARG A 383 7.11 17.75 -18.35
C ARG A 383 5.94 16.83 -18.72
N SER A 384 4.79 16.96 -18.06
CA SER A 384 3.63 16.12 -18.37
C SER A 384 3.10 16.35 -19.79
N LEU A 385 3.28 17.55 -20.36
CA LEU A 385 2.87 17.89 -21.73
C LEU A 385 3.72 17.18 -22.82
N GLU A 386 4.86 16.61 -22.45
CA GLU A 386 5.66 15.79 -23.39
C GLU A 386 4.92 14.49 -23.76
N SER A 387 4.02 14.03 -22.89
CA SER A 387 3.16 12.86 -23.15
C SER A 387 1.91 13.27 -23.91
N PRO A 388 1.68 12.74 -25.13
CA PRO A 388 0.44 12.97 -25.87
C PRO A 388 -0.81 12.50 -25.09
N GLN A 389 -0.65 11.50 -24.23
CA GLN A 389 -1.72 10.99 -23.36
C GLN A 389 -2.22 12.07 -22.37
N THR A 390 -1.34 12.95 -21.90
CA THR A 390 -1.73 14.08 -21.04
C THR A 390 -2.68 15.03 -21.76
N VAL A 391 -2.43 15.32 -23.04
CA VAL A 391 -3.31 16.15 -23.87
C VAL A 391 -4.67 15.48 -24.04
N ALA A 392 -4.69 14.16 -24.28
CA ALA A 392 -5.92 13.39 -24.38
C ALA A 392 -6.73 13.44 -23.07
N ASN A 393 -6.06 13.28 -21.95
CA ASN A 393 -6.70 13.37 -20.63
C ASN A 393 -7.25 14.78 -20.35
N PHE A 394 -6.58 15.84 -20.83
CA PHE A 394 -7.10 17.21 -20.72
C PHE A 394 -8.40 17.39 -21.50
N ALA A 395 -8.47 16.86 -22.74
CA ALA A 395 -9.67 16.92 -23.54
C ALA A 395 -10.83 16.14 -22.90
N LEU A 396 -10.55 14.92 -22.37
CA LEU A 396 -11.52 14.12 -21.63
C LEU A 396 -12.03 14.86 -20.39
N ASN A 397 -11.13 15.38 -19.54
CA ASN A 397 -11.49 16.08 -18.32
C ASN A 397 -12.31 17.35 -18.60
N GLN A 398 -11.97 18.11 -19.66
CA GLN A 398 -12.76 19.27 -20.06
C GLN A 398 -14.18 18.86 -20.43
N ALA A 399 -14.36 17.76 -21.13
CA ALA A 399 -15.67 17.28 -21.57
C ALA A 399 -16.49 16.65 -20.42
N ILE A 400 -15.86 15.86 -19.56
CA ILE A 400 -16.51 15.17 -18.43
C ILE A 400 -16.91 16.18 -17.35
N TYR A 401 -15.97 17.05 -16.95
CA TYR A 401 -16.19 17.99 -15.83
C TYR A 401 -16.66 19.38 -16.26
N GLY A 402 -16.92 19.60 -17.57
CA GLY A 402 -17.37 20.90 -18.07
C GLY A 402 -16.38 22.04 -17.84
N LEU A 403 -15.07 21.77 -17.88
CA LEU A 403 -14.05 22.77 -17.60
C LEU A 403 -13.95 23.80 -18.75
N PRO A 404 -13.60 25.07 -18.46
CA PRO A 404 -13.39 26.09 -19.48
C PRO A 404 -12.39 25.66 -20.56
N ALA A 405 -12.60 26.10 -21.80
CA ALA A 405 -11.72 25.73 -22.92
C ALA A 405 -10.25 26.12 -22.72
N ASP A 406 -10.01 27.20 -21.98
CA ASP A 406 -8.68 27.72 -21.65
C ASP A 406 -8.11 27.22 -20.31
N TYR A 407 -8.80 26.28 -19.64
CA TYR A 407 -8.46 25.81 -18.30
C TYR A 407 -7.02 25.35 -18.18
N TYR A 408 -6.53 24.54 -19.09
CA TYR A 408 -5.15 24.05 -19.09
C TYR A 408 -4.17 25.03 -19.75
N ALA A 409 -4.62 25.79 -20.78
CA ALA A 409 -3.79 26.79 -21.46
C ALA A 409 -3.36 27.93 -20.52
N THR A 410 -4.24 28.33 -19.60
CA THR A 410 -3.97 29.39 -18.61
C THR A 410 -3.38 28.88 -17.29
N TYR A 411 -3.15 27.57 -17.14
CA TYR A 411 -2.73 26.97 -15.89
C TYR A 411 -1.47 27.60 -15.30
N ILE A 412 -0.39 27.71 -16.09
CA ILE A 412 0.88 28.31 -15.62
C ILE A 412 0.71 29.79 -15.28
N GLN A 413 -0.09 30.53 -16.07
CA GLN A 413 -0.36 31.94 -15.77
C GLN A 413 -1.08 32.10 -14.43
N ARG A 414 -2.12 31.29 -14.17
CA ARG A 414 -2.86 31.28 -12.91
C ARG A 414 -1.97 30.86 -11.75
N LEU A 415 -1.09 29.86 -11.95
CA LEU A 415 -0.13 29.40 -10.96
C LEU A 415 0.85 30.50 -10.57
N GLN A 416 1.40 31.24 -11.56
CA GLN A 416 2.35 32.33 -11.30
C GLN A 416 1.70 33.53 -10.59
N ALA A 417 0.41 33.74 -10.78
CA ALA A 417 -0.33 34.82 -10.12
C ALA A 417 -0.58 34.58 -8.62
N ILE A 418 -0.46 33.36 -8.10
CA ILE A 418 -0.67 33.03 -6.67
C ILE A 418 0.34 33.80 -5.80
N THR A 419 -0.16 34.51 -4.79
CA THR A 419 0.63 35.27 -3.81
C THR A 419 0.68 34.55 -2.45
N ILE A 420 1.55 35.01 -1.54
CA ILE A 420 1.60 34.52 -0.15
C ILE A 420 0.24 34.75 0.54
N GLU A 421 -0.42 35.88 0.30
CA GLU A 421 -1.74 36.19 0.92
C GLU A 421 -2.84 35.26 0.38
N ASP A 422 -2.77 34.87 -0.90
CA ASP A 422 -3.68 33.84 -1.46
C ASP A 422 -3.45 32.50 -0.77
N VAL A 423 -2.19 32.07 -0.62
CA VAL A 423 -1.87 30.80 0.07
C VAL A 423 -2.35 30.82 1.52
N LYS A 424 -2.16 31.94 2.22
CA LYS A 424 -2.63 32.14 3.59
C LYS A 424 -4.18 32.10 3.69
N THR A 425 -4.86 32.74 2.76
CA THR A 425 -6.33 32.71 2.68
C THR A 425 -6.84 31.30 2.44
N ILE A 426 -6.22 30.58 1.55
CA ILE A 426 -6.52 29.17 1.25
C ILE A 426 -6.20 28.27 2.45
N ALA A 427 -5.07 28.47 3.12
CA ALA A 427 -4.73 27.73 4.32
C ALA A 427 -5.79 27.91 5.43
N LYS A 428 -6.24 29.13 5.67
CA LYS A 428 -7.34 29.40 6.62
C LYS A 428 -8.64 28.69 6.26
N LYS A 429 -8.94 28.55 4.98
CA LYS A 429 -10.14 27.89 4.49
C LYS A 429 -10.08 26.37 4.61
N TYR A 430 -8.93 25.77 4.27
CA TYR A 430 -8.81 24.33 4.06
C TYR A 430 -8.00 23.58 5.12
N ILE A 431 -7.11 24.24 5.88
CA ILE A 431 -6.34 23.57 6.93
C ILE A 431 -7.07 23.71 8.29
N LYS A 432 -7.32 22.56 8.94
CA LYS A 432 -8.11 22.48 10.16
C LYS A 432 -7.39 21.68 11.26
N PRO A 433 -6.37 22.26 11.93
CA PRO A 433 -5.57 21.55 12.95
C PRO A 433 -6.34 21.23 14.23
N GLU A 434 -7.49 21.89 14.45
CA GLU A 434 -8.32 21.71 15.67
C GLU A 434 -9.59 20.89 15.41
N ASN A 435 -9.86 20.54 14.14
CA ASN A 435 -11.06 19.85 13.69
C ASN A 435 -10.69 18.63 12.82
N ALA A 436 -9.77 17.81 13.31
CA ALA A 436 -9.23 16.69 12.58
C ALA A 436 -9.44 15.36 13.29
N HIS A 437 -9.49 14.28 12.50
CA HIS A 437 -9.26 12.94 12.99
C HIS A 437 -7.75 12.69 13.03
N ILE A 438 -7.24 12.30 14.18
CA ILE A 438 -5.86 11.88 14.40
C ILE A 438 -5.90 10.36 14.45
N ASN A 439 -5.72 9.74 13.29
CA ASN A 439 -5.81 8.30 13.11
C ASN A 439 -4.42 7.67 13.25
N ILE A 440 -4.29 6.69 14.13
CA ILE A 440 -2.99 6.11 14.47
C ILE A 440 -3.09 4.59 14.50
N VAL A 441 -2.15 3.94 13.82
CA VAL A 441 -1.93 2.50 13.92
C VAL A 441 -0.60 2.29 14.63
N GLY A 442 -0.61 1.68 15.81
CA GLY A 442 0.60 1.51 16.62
C GLY A 442 0.34 0.78 17.93
N LYS A 443 1.36 0.70 18.79
CA LYS A 443 1.29 0.00 20.08
C LYS A 443 0.52 0.85 21.12
N ALA A 444 -0.80 0.65 21.17
CA ALA A 444 -1.71 1.46 21.99
C ALA A 444 -1.27 1.58 23.46
N GLY A 445 -0.75 0.50 24.05
CA GLY A 445 -0.25 0.51 25.42
C GLY A 445 0.88 1.52 25.70
N GLU A 446 1.64 1.92 24.68
CA GLU A 446 2.73 2.91 24.78
C GLU A 446 2.29 4.33 24.44
N ILE A 447 1.26 4.47 23.57
CA ILE A 447 0.94 5.76 22.94
C ILE A 447 -0.38 6.36 23.44
N ALA A 448 -1.39 5.55 23.79
CA ALA A 448 -2.76 6.05 24.00
C ALA A 448 -2.88 7.09 25.11
N SER A 449 -2.21 6.88 26.26
CA SER A 449 -2.28 7.82 27.41
C SER A 449 -1.74 9.21 27.06
N LYS A 450 -0.70 9.30 26.24
CA LYS A 450 -0.11 10.56 25.79
C LYS A 450 -0.98 11.25 24.73
N LEU A 451 -1.66 10.46 23.90
CA LEU A 451 -2.50 10.95 22.81
C LEU A 451 -3.84 11.49 23.31
N ALA A 452 -4.29 11.12 24.51
CA ALA A 452 -5.49 11.67 25.14
C ALA A 452 -5.46 13.21 25.33
N ALA A 453 -4.27 13.81 25.29
CA ALA A 453 -4.12 15.28 25.32
C ALA A 453 -4.67 15.97 24.05
N PHE A 454 -4.80 15.24 22.92
CA PHE A 454 -5.27 15.81 21.66
C PHE A 454 -6.77 15.66 21.45
N GLY A 455 -7.45 14.81 22.20
CA GLY A 455 -8.89 14.57 22.08
C GLY A 455 -9.35 13.26 22.70
N GLU A 456 -10.64 12.97 22.55
CA GLU A 456 -11.23 11.69 22.95
C GLU A 456 -10.57 10.56 22.18
N VAL A 457 -10.11 9.52 22.89
CA VAL A 457 -9.48 8.33 22.30
C VAL A 457 -10.52 7.24 22.09
N LYS A 458 -10.63 6.78 20.85
CA LYS A 458 -11.45 5.63 20.45
C LYS A 458 -10.59 4.56 19.81
N TYR A 459 -11.04 3.31 19.92
CA TYR A 459 -10.32 2.16 19.39
C TYR A 459 -11.07 1.51 18.24
N PHE A 460 -10.32 0.99 17.27
CA PHE A 460 -10.85 0.42 16.04
C PHE A 460 -10.12 -0.87 15.70
N ASP A 461 -10.81 -1.75 14.96
CA ASP A 461 -10.21 -2.93 14.35
C ASP A 461 -9.45 -2.59 13.04
N THR A 462 -8.87 -3.59 12.39
CA THR A 462 -8.10 -3.44 11.14
C THR A 462 -8.95 -3.03 9.93
N TYR A 463 -10.28 -3.08 10.05
CA TYR A 463 -11.24 -2.62 9.05
C TYR A 463 -11.87 -1.26 9.37
N GLY A 464 -11.45 -0.63 10.47
CA GLY A 464 -11.95 0.66 10.91
C GLY A 464 -13.33 0.62 11.56
N ASN A 465 -13.77 -0.51 12.09
CA ASN A 465 -14.94 -0.60 12.93
C ASN A 465 -14.57 -0.26 14.37
N GLU A 466 -15.43 0.55 15.04
CA GLU A 466 -15.20 0.92 16.45
C GLU A 466 -15.32 -0.32 17.35
N VAL A 467 -14.34 -0.51 18.22
CA VAL A 467 -14.30 -1.62 19.18
C VAL A 467 -14.30 -1.11 20.62
N ASP A 468 -14.86 -1.90 21.52
CA ASP A 468 -14.85 -1.56 22.94
C ASP A 468 -13.41 -1.64 23.48
N PRO A 469 -12.87 -0.55 24.06
CA PRO A 469 -11.53 -0.56 24.64
C PRO A 469 -11.39 -1.55 25.81
N SER A 470 -12.49 -1.97 26.44
CA SER A 470 -12.46 -3.00 27.50
C SER A 470 -12.08 -4.39 26.94
N LEU A 471 -12.37 -4.65 25.67
CA LEU A 471 -11.95 -5.89 24.98
C LEU A 471 -10.44 -5.92 24.71
N ALA A 472 -9.78 -4.76 24.68
CA ALA A 472 -8.32 -4.65 24.55
C ALA A 472 -7.60 -4.67 25.92
N LYS A 473 -8.33 -4.68 27.04
CA LYS A 473 -7.75 -4.79 28.38
C LYS A 473 -7.47 -6.24 28.71
N LEU A 474 -6.29 -6.45 29.27
CA LEU A 474 -5.96 -7.72 29.89
C LEU A 474 -6.92 -7.99 31.05
N PRO A 475 -7.48 -9.21 31.18
CA PRO A 475 -8.32 -9.55 32.31
C PRO A 475 -7.61 -9.30 33.66
N ASP A 476 -8.35 -8.77 34.63
CA ASP A 476 -7.81 -8.47 35.94
C ASP A 476 -7.20 -9.73 36.59
N GLY A 477 -5.97 -9.62 37.06
CA GLY A 477 -5.24 -10.70 37.69
C GLY A 477 -4.73 -11.79 36.73
N LEU A 478 -4.80 -11.58 35.40
CA LEU A 478 -4.11 -12.42 34.43
C LEU A 478 -2.61 -12.04 34.42
N THR A 479 -1.74 -13.05 34.46
CA THR A 479 -0.30 -12.88 34.41
C THR A 479 0.31 -13.70 33.27
N ALA A 480 1.53 -13.37 32.87
CA ALA A 480 2.26 -14.14 31.84
C ALA A 480 2.35 -15.63 32.20
N GLU A 481 2.63 -15.92 33.49
CA GLU A 481 2.71 -17.29 34.00
C GLU A 481 1.38 -18.06 33.85
N LYS A 482 0.25 -17.38 34.13
CA LYS A 482 -1.09 -18.01 33.96
C LYS A 482 -1.39 -18.33 32.49
N VAL A 483 -1.01 -17.42 31.58
CA VAL A 483 -1.19 -17.64 30.13
C VAL A 483 -0.33 -18.82 29.66
N MET A 484 0.95 -18.81 29.98
CA MET A 484 1.87 -19.91 29.63
C MET A 484 1.48 -21.23 30.29
N LYS A 485 1.00 -21.20 31.55
CA LYS A 485 0.47 -22.41 32.19
C LYS A 485 -0.73 -22.97 31.44
N LYS A 486 -1.66 -22.12 30.99
CA LYS A 486 -2.81 -22.57 30.18
C LYS A 486 -2.36 -23.23 28.87
N TYR A 487 -1.33 -22.71 28.22
CA TYR A 487 -0.72 -23.33 27.05
C TYR A 487 -0.10 -24.70 27.37
N ILE A 488 0.72 -24.77 28.42
CA ILE A 488 1.32 -26.04 28.86
C ILE A 488 0.23 -27.08 29.15
N ASP A 489 -0.82 -26.69 29.84
CA ASP A 489 -1.94 -27.59 30.15
C ASP A 489 -2.67 -28.03 28.85
N ALA A 490 -2.88 -27.11 27.91
CA ALA A 490 -3.56 -27.38 26.63
C ALA A 490 -2.76 -28.33 25.72
N ILE A 491 -1.44 -28.31 25.75
CA ILE A 491 -0.62 -29.20 24.90
C ILE A 491 -0.33 -30.57 25.54
N GLY A 492 -0.73 -30.81 26.78
CA GLY A 492 -0.60 -32.15 27.39
C GLY A 492 -0.25 -32.15 28.86
N GLY A 493 0.05 -31.00 29.43
CA GLY A 493 0.43 -30.79 30.84
C GLY A 493 1.88 -31.07 31.17
N ALA A 494 2.41 -30.35 32.16
CA ALA A 494 3.84 -30.36 32.50
C ALA A 494 4.39 -31.74 32.81
N GLU A 495 3.58 -32.63 33.44
CA GLU A 495 4.01 -33.98 33.79
C GLU A 495 4.27 -34.87 32.54
N LYS A 496 3.43 -34.76 31.51
CA LYS A 496 3.63 -35.53 30.27
C LYS A 496 4.81 -34.93 29.47
N LEU A 497 4.83 -33.64 29.36
CA LEU A 497 5.87 -32.92 28.60
C LEU A 497 7.27 -33.19 29.16
N SER A 498 7.45 -33.26 30.50
CA SER A 498 8.73 -33.57 31.14
C SER A 498 9.23 -34.99 30.87
N LYS A 499 8.36 -35.93 30.42
CA LYS A 499 8.71 -37.30 30.04
C LYS A 499 9.11 -37.46 28.58
N VAL A 500 9.08 -36.36 27.80
CA VAL A 500 9.45 -36.38 26.39
C VAL A 500 10.98 -36.23 26.30
N ASN A 501 11.64 -37.20 25.69
CA ASN A 501 13.10 -37.22 25.50
C ASN A 501 13.50 -36.71 24.12
N ASN A 502 12.68 -36.91 23.10
CA ASN A 502 12.92 -36.39 21.75
C ASN A 502 11.62 -36.17 20.97
N VAL A 503 11.70 -35.24 20.01
CA VAL A 503 10.63 -34.98 19.03
C VAL A 503 11.28 -34.79 17.66
N LYS A 504 10.84 -35.57 16.67
CA LYS A 504 11.11 -35.38 15.26
C LYS A 504 9.90 -34.74 14.60
N THR A 505 10.11 -33.68 13.86
CA THR A 505 9.07 -33.00 13.05
C THR A 505 9.53 -32.92 11.62
N VAL A 506 8.65 -33.26 10.66
CA VAL A 506 8.86 -33.05 9.22
C VAL A 506 7.71 -32.20 8.68
N MET A 507 8.07 -31.09 8.07
CA MET A 507 7.11 -30.16 7.46
C MET A 507 7.43 -29.98 5.98
N GLU A 508 6.42 -29.76 5.17
CA GLU A 508 6.53 -29.44 3.75
C GLU A 508 5.86 -28.11 3.42
N GLY A 509 6.45 -27.39 2.47
CA GLY A 509 5.91 -26.20 1.84
C GLY A 509 6.33 -26.13 0.37
N SER A 510 5.96 -25.05 -0.32
CA SER A 510 6.37 -24.83 -1.71
C SER A 510 7.04 -23.48 -1.85
N ILE A 511 8.21 -23.45 -2.49
CA ILE A 511 8.93 -22.23 -2.84
C ILE A 511 9.24 -22.22 -4.33
N MET A 512 8.77 -21.21 -5.06
CA MET A 512 8.96 -21.09 -6.53
C MET A 512 8.58 -22.37 -7.30
N GLY A 513 7.49 -23.03 -6.89
CA GLY A 513 7.02 -24.26 -7.53
C GLY A 513 7.80 -25.53 -7.18
N GLN A 514 8.80 -25.46 -6.29
CA GLN A 514 9.54 -26.62 -5.81
C GLN A 514 9.13 -26.97 -4.38
N THR A 515 9.05 -28.26 -4.07
CA THR A 515 8.80 -28.74 -2.71
C THR A 515 9.99 -28.41 -1.81
N MET A 516 9.72 -27.77 -0.70
CA MET A 516 10.66 -27.54 0.39
C MET A 516 10.28 -28.43 1.57
N GLU A 517 11.22 -29.26 2.01
CA GLU A 517 11.08 -30.10 3.23
C GLU A 517 11.95 -29.52 4.34
N MET A 518 11.36 -29.35 5.51
CA MET A 518 12.05 -28.95 6.75
C MET A 518 11.91 -30.09 7.77
N SER A 519 13.00 -30.69 8.15
CA SER A 519 13.03 -31.68 9.22
C SER A 519 13.80 -31.16 10.43
N ALA A 520 13.24 -31.34 11.62
CA ALA A 520 13.89 -30.99 12.87
C ALA A 520 13.75 -32.18 13.86
N LEU A 521 14.86 -32.60 14.40
CA LEU A 521 14.92 -33.57 15.51
C LEU A 521 15.53 -32.86 16.71
N LYS A 522 14.76 -32.71 17.77
CA LYS A 522 15.21 -32.18 19.05
C LYS A 522 15.29 -33.32 20.07
N MET A 523 16.33 -33.32 20.92
CA MET A 523 16.52 -34.28 22.00
C MET A 523 16.95 -33.57 23.28
N ALA A 524 16.29 -33.95 24.38
CA ALA A 524 16.62 -33.43 25.72
C ALA A 524 18.10 -33.65 26.11
N PRO A 525 18.70 -32.72 26.84
CA PRO A 525 18.12 -31.48 27.29
C PRO A 525 18.05 -30.41 26.21
N ASN A 526 18.96 -30.36 25.21
CA ASN A 526 19.10 -29.28 24.25
C ASN A 526 19.92 -29.65 22.99
N LYS A 527 19.77 -30.88 22.48
CA LYS A 527 20.41 -31.29 21.22
C LYS A 527 19.45 -31.08 20.05
N MET A 528 19.98 -30.72 18.89
CA MET A 528 19.20 -30.46 17.69
C MET A 528 19.91 -30.90 16.42
N LEU A 529 19.15 -31.56 15.54
CA LEU A 529 19.49 -31.77 14.12
C LEU A 529 18.38 -31.15 13.29
N MET A 530 18.72 -30.21 12.42
CA MET A 530 17.79 -29.59 11.49
C MET A 530 18.32 -29.73 10.07
N GLU A 531 17.44 -30.03 9.13
CA GLU A 531 17.76 -30.17 7.73
C GLU A 531 16.69 -29.51 6.88
N ILE A 532 17.10 -28.69 5.91
CA ILE A 532 16.21 -28.04 4.93
C ILE A 532 16.59 -28.54 3.54
N LYS A 533 15.62 -29.09 2.81
CA LYS A 533 15.76 -29.57 1.43
C LYS A 533 14.85 -28.78 0.50
N VAL A 534 15.31 -28.51 -0.72
CA VAL A 534 14.50 -27.94 -1.80
C VAL A 534 14.68 -28.82 -3.05
N GLY A 535 13.57 -29.29 -3.61
CA GLY A 535 13.62 -30.23 -4.75
C GLY A 535 14.42 -31.52 -4.44
N GLY A 536 14.45 -31.96 -3.17
CA GLY A 536 15.18 -33.14 -2.72
C GLY A 536 16.66 -32.90 -2.37
N ASN A 537 17.22 -31.73 -2.67
CA ASN A 537 18.62 -31.40 -2.39
C ASN A 537 18.74 -30.71 -1.03
N VAL A 538 19.73 -31.10 -0.22
CA VAL A 538 20.01 -30.49 1.06
C VAL A 538 20.58 -29.09 0.84
N MET A 539 19.85 -28.05 1.25
CA MET A 539 20.25 -26.65 1.17
C MET A 539 20.97 -26.20 2.42
N GLN A 540 20.53 -26.73 3.57
CA GLN A 540 21.13 -26.42 4.88
C GLN A 540 20.94 -27.60 5.81
N LYS A 541 21.97 -27.87 6.62
CA LYS A 541 21.94 -28.82 7.72
C LYS A 541 22.62 -28.22 8.94
N VAL A 542 21.99 -28.34 10.10
CA VAL A 542 22.51 -27.90 11.38
C VAL A 542 22.54 -29.10 12.32
N VAL A 543 23.70 -29.38 12.93
CA VAL A 543 23.88 -30.36 13.95
C VAL A 543 24.37 -29.65 15.20
N PHE A 544 23.71 -29.84 16.35
CA PHE A 544 24.06 -29.21 17.62
C PHE A 544 24.03 -30.27 18.73
N ASP A 545 25.12 -30.41 19.44
CA ASP A 545 25.31 -31.44 20.47
C ASP A 545 24.89 -31.02 21.90
N GLY A 546 24.43 -29.76 22.03
CA GLY A 546 24.05 -29.12 23.29
C GLY A 546 25.07 -28.12 23.80
N GLN A 547 26.25 -28.05 23.21
CA GLN A 547 27.35 -27.12 23.57
C GLN A 547 27.92 -26.42 22.33
N LYS A 548 28.11 -27.16 21.25
CA LYS A 548 28.65 -26.70 19.98
C LYS A 548 27.82 -27.22 18.85
N GLY A 549 27.92 -26.56 17.72
CA GLY A 549 27.19 -26.96 16.51
C GLY A 549 28.03 -26.84 15.25
N LYS A 550 27.54 -27.45 14.18
CA LYS A 550 28.04 -27.34 12.84
C LYS A 550 26.89 -27.03 11.91
N MET A 551 27.06 -26.00 11.10
CA MET A 551 26.16 -25.69 10.01
C MET A 551 26.85 -26.00 8.67
N SER A 552 26.21 -26.74 7.82
CA SER A 552 26.65 -27.01 6.45
C SER A 552 25.55 -26.63 5.44
N GLY A 553 25.91 -26.16 4.27
CA GLY A 553 24.98 -25.76 3.23
C GLY A 553 25.69 -25.23 1.98
N MET A 554 24.95 -24.57 1.09
CA MET A 554 25.49 -24.05 -0.18
C MET A 554 26.65 -23.04 0.01
N ALA A 555 26.69 -22.34 1.13
CA ALA A 555 27.75 -21.38 1.48
C ALA A 555 28.99 -22.03 2.11
N GLY A 556 29.03 -23.36 2.24
CA GLY A 556 30.11 -24.11 2.88
C GLY A 556 29.72 -24.59 4.27
N GLU A 557 30.77 -24.92 5.06
CA GLU A 557 30.62 -25.40 6.44
C GLU A 557 31.17 -24.37 7.42
N ARG A 558 30.47 -24.21 8.57
CA ARG A 558 30.96 -23.38 9.67
C ARG A 558 30.62 -24.00 11.02
N VAL A 559 31.47 -23.73 12.01
CA VAL A 559 31.23 -24.11 13.40
C VAL A 559 30.34 -23.08 14.08
N ILE A 560 29.45 -23.54 14.95
CA ILE A 560 28.60 -22.73 15.83
C ILE A 560 29.19 -22.83 17.24
N GLU A 561 29.69 -21.71 17.77
CA GLU A 561 30.30 -21.61 19.09
C GLU A 561 30.05 -20.22 19.72
N GLY A 562 30.43 -20.04 21.00
CA GLY A 562 30.23 -18.77 21.70
C GLY A 562 28.79 -18.39 21.90
N ASP A 563 28.43 -17.11 21.63
CA ASP A 563 27.10 -16.57 21.82
C ASP A 563 26.07 -17.24 20.88
N GLU A 564 26.48 -17.61 19.66
CA GLU A 564 25.62 -18.32 18.73
C GLU A 564 25.24 -19.72 19.21
N ALA A 565 26.20 -20.43 19.82
CA ALA A 565 25.93 -21.73 20.45
C ALA A 565 25.01 -21.60 21.67
N SER A 566 25.15 -20.53 22.44
CA SER A 566 24.24 -20.22 23.56
C SER A 566 22.80 -19.97 23.09
N ALA A 567 22.61 -19.21 22.01
CA ALA A 567 21.31 -18.99 21.41
C ALA A 567 20.71 -20.31 20.83
N MET A 568 21.55 -21.12 20.16
CA MET A 568 21.14 -22.42 19.63
C MET A 568 20.72 -23.40 20.74
N ALA A 569 21.40 -23.39 21.91
CA ALA A 569 21.06 -24.22 23.05
C ALA A 569 19.64 -23.95 23.58
N ILE A 570 19.18 -22.69 23.51
CA ILE A 570 17.82 -22.31 23.86
C ILE A 570 16.82 -22.82 22.79
N GLN A 571 17.13 -22.61 21.52
CA GLN A 571 16.27 -23.05 20.41
C GLN A 571 16.13 -24.59 20.35
N ALA A 572 17.14 -25.32 20.84
CA ALA A 572 17.14 -26.77 20.86
C ALA A 572 16.30 -27.38 22.01
N VAL A 573 15.85 -26.58 22.97
CA VAL A 573 14.97 -27.03 24.06
C VAL A 573 13.64 -27.52 23.48
N LEU A 574 13.07 -28.61 24.02
CA LEU A 574 11.83 -29.21 23.50
C LEU A 574 10.59 -28.35 23.77
N PHE A 575 10.43 -27.89 25.02
CA PHE A 575 9.29 -27.07 25.47
C PHE A 575 9.85 -25.88 26.26
N GLU A 576 10.08 -24.80 25.58
CA GLU A 576 10.78 -23.63 26.14
C GLU A 576 10.06 -23.03 27.35
N GLU A 577 8.71 -23.00 27.31
CA GLU A 577 7.90 -22.43 28.38
C GLU A 577 8.06 -23.14 29.73
N LEU A 578 8.44 -24.42 29.74
CA LEU A 578 8.77 -25.16 30.97
C LEU A 578 10.13 -24.79 31.55
N GLU A 579 11.02 -24.26 30.73
CA GLU A 579 12.42 -24.00 31.08
C GLU A 579 12.72 -22.50 31.27
N TYR A 580 11.81 -21.59 30.94
CA TYR A 580 12.04 -20.14 31.04
C TYR A 580 12.58 -19.67 32.38
N ALA A 581 12.04 -20.19 33.49
CA ALA A 581 12.53 -19.83 34.83
C ALA A 581 13.97 -20.27 35.05
N LYS A 582 14.38 -21.43 34.53
CA LYS A 582 15.76 -21.95 34.66
C LYS A 582 16.72 -21.23 33.70
N LEU A 583 16.21 -20.80 32.53
CA LEU A 583 16.96 -20.06 31.52
C LEU A 583 17.13 -18.58 31.87
N GLY A 584 16.44 -18.09 32.93
CA GLY A 584 16.49 -16.69 33.33
C GLY A 584 15.70 -15.75 32.43
N ALA A 585 14.70 -16.29 31.71
CA ALA A 585 13.83 -15.48 30.86
C ALA A 585 12.97 -14.55 31.72
N LYS A 586 12.83 -13.31 31.27
CA LYS A 586 11.86 -12.35 31.79
C LYS A 586 10.61 -12.38 30.93
N THR A 587 9.46 -12.66 31.55
CA THR A 587 8.18 -12.75 30.85
C THR A 587 7.24 -11.63 31.30
N THR A 588 6.59 -10.96 30.37
CA THR A 588 5.66 -9.86 30.64
C THR A 588 4.42 -10.02 29.79
N LEU A 589 3.25 -9.98 30.38
CA LEU A 589 1.97 -9.94 29.67
C LEU A 589 1.77 -8.54 29.09
N VAL A 590 1.66 -8.41 27.75
CA VAL A 590 1.76 -7.11 27.11
C VAL A 590 0.51 -6.68 26.34
N ALA A 591 -0.31 -7.62 25.86
CA ALA A 591 -1.45 -7.27 25.01
C ALA A 591 -2.53 -8.35 24.97
N VAL A 592 -3.73 -7.92 24.54
CA VAL A 592 -4.69 -8.77 23.85
C VAL A 592 -4.69 -8.35 22.39
N GLU A 593 -4.52 -9.29 21.48
CA GLU A 593 -4.61 -9.04 20.04
C GLU A 593 -5.57 -10.00 19.37
N ASN A 594 -6.22 -9.51 18.31
CA ASN A 594 -7.03 -10.37 17.46
C ASN A 594 -6.12 -11.02 16.40
N ILE A 595 -5.91 -12.32 16.54
CA ILE A 595 -5.14 -13.14 15.60
C ILE A 595 -6.12 -14.06 14.85
N ASN A 596 -6.23 -13.85 13.53
CA ASN A 596 -7.14 -14.64 12.68
C ASN A 596 -8.61 -14.68 13.17
N GLY A 597 -9.11 -13.55 13.70
CA GLY A 597 -10.49 -13.44 14.17
C GLY A 597 -10.73 -13.92 15.62
N LYS A 598 -9.68 -14.31 16.34
CA LYS A 598 -9.75 -14.76 17.75
C LYS A 598 -8.84 -13.92 18.64
N ASP A 599 -9.25 -13.68 19.86
CA ASP A 599 -8.45 -12.99 20.84
C ASP A 599 -7.29 -13.88 21.32
N ALA A 600 -6.10 -13.30 21.37
CA ALA A 600 -4.89 -13.96 21.83
C ALA A 600 -4.15 -13.07 22.84
N TYR A 601 -3.62 -13.69 23.89
CA TYR A 601 -2.80 -13.00 24.91
C TYR A 601 -1.34 -12.96 24.49
N GLY A 602 -0.79 -11.75 24.34
CA GLY A 602 0.62 -11.52 24.02
C GLY A 602 1.50 -11.57 25.27
N VAL A 603 2.47 -12.45 25.28
CA VAL A 603 3.52 -12.54 26.30
C VAL A 603 4.86 -12.17 25.66
N GLU A 604 5.43 -11.05 26.08
CA GLU A 604 6.81 -10.70 25.74
C GLU A 604 7.78 -11.56 26.55
N VAL A 605 8.69 -12.22 25.86
CA VAL A 605 9.77 -13.01 26.45
C VAL A 605 11.10 -12.35 26.11
N GLU A 606 11.82 -11.92 27.11
CA GLU A 606 13.18 -11.39 26.99
C GLU A 606 14.17 -12.44 27.53
N LEU A 607 15.01 -12.96 26.64
CA LEU A 607 16.01 -14.02 26.97
C LEU A 607 17.27 -13.76 26.20
N SER A 608 18.39 -13.73 26.91
CA SER A 608 19.76 -13.49 26.35
C SER A 608 19.85 -12.21 25.50
N GLY A 609 19.09 -11.17 25.86
CA GLY A 609 19.05 -9.89 25.13
C GLY A 609 18.14 -9.86 23.91
N GLU A 610 17.57 -10.98 23.50
CA GLU A 610 16.56 -11.04 22.46
C GLU A 610 15.14 -10.91 23.05
N LYS A 611 14.27 -10.20 22.32
CA LYS A 611 12.87 -10.06 22.66
C LYS A 611 11.99 -10.70 21.60
N THR A 612 11.07 -11.55 22.05
CA THR A 612 10.01 -12.15 21.22
C THR A 612 8.66 -11.94 21.88
N THR A 613 7.61 -11.77 21.09
CA THR A 613 6.23 -11.76 21.60
C THR A 613 5.54 -13.03 21.15
N ARG A 614 4.99 -13.79 22.09
CA ARG A 614 4.27 -15.03 21.88
C ARG A 614 2.79 -14.79 22.14
N TYR A 615 1.95 -15.15 21.19
CA TYR A 615 0.50 -14.96 21.27
C TYR A 615 -0.20 -16.29 21.49
N TYR A 616 -0.93 -16.39 22.57
CA TYR A 616 -1.68 -17.58 22.98
C TYR A 616 -3.18 -17.31 22.85
N ASP A 617 -3.89 -18.14 22.09
CA ASP A 617 -5.34 -18.07 21.92
C ASP A 617 -6.05 -18.00 23.28
N ALA A 618 -6.89 -17.00 23.47
CA ALA A 618 -7.51 -16.71 24.74
C ALA A 618 -8.50 -17.82 25.21
N GLU A 619 -9.11 -18.53 24.26
CA GLU A 619 -10.07 -19.61 24.53
C GLU A 619 -9.36 -20.94 24.74
N THR A 620 -8.55 -21.37 23.78
CA THR A 620 -7.92 -22.70 23.75
C THR A 620 -6.60 -22.77 24.52
N GLY A 621 -5.92 -21.64 24.67
CA GLY A 621 -4.58 -21.57 25.24
C GLY A 621 -3.45 -21.95 24.27
N PHE A 622 -3.72 -22.36 23.05
CA PHE A 622 -2.69 -22.73 22.08
C PHE A 622 -1.85 -21.54 21.62
N LEU A 623 -0.58 -21.76 21.38
CA LEU A 623 0.33 -20.78 20.75
C LEU A 623 -0.10 -20.59 19.27
N VAL A 624 -0.48 -19.40 18.89
CA VAL A 624 -0.96 -19.09 17.52
C VAL A 624 -0.01 -18.25 16.71
N GLN A 625 0.88 -17.48 17.38
CA GLN A 625 1.88 -16.66 16.70
C GLN A 625 3.10 -16.41 17.59
N VAL A 626 4.26 -16.32 16.96
CA VAL A 626 5.51 -15.79 17.56
C VAL A 626 6.02 -14.67 16.68
N SER A 627 6.24 -13.49 17.26
CA SER A 627 6.75 -12.31 16.56
C SER A 627 8.10 -11.88 17.14
N ARG A 628 9.02 -11.45 16.27
CA ARG A 628 10.31 -10.87 16.65
C ARG A 628 10.61 -9.66 15.78
N THR A 629 11.27 -8.67 16.34
CA THR A 629 11.77 -7.51 15.59
C THR A 629 13.19 -7.83 15.09
N VAL A 630 13.41 -7.55 13.81
CA VAL A 630 14.71 -7.72 13.13
C VAL A 630 15.12 -6.39 12.52
N GLU A 631 16.36 -5.97 12.76
CA GLU A 631 16.90 -4.77 12.12
C GLU A 631 17.22 -5.06 10.64
N GLY A 632 16.69 -4.24 9.75
CA GLY A 632 16.90 -4.31 8.31
C GLY A 632 17.51 -3.03 7.74
N PRO A 633 17.93 -3.01 6.47
CA PRO A 633 18.54 -1.83 5.83
C PRO A 633 17.61 -0.60 5.78
N GLN A 634 16.29 -0.81 5.89
CA GLN A 634 15.25 0.24 5.85
C GLN A 634 14.60 0.48 7.23
N GLY A 635 15.23 -0.01 8.33
CA GLY A 635 14.70 0.08 9.68
C GLY A 635 14.27 -1.27 10.25
N SER A 636 13.70 -1.24 11.46
CA SER A 636 13.24 -2.44 12.17
C SER A 636 11.97 -3.02 11.51
N VAL A 637 11.96 -4.34 11.31
CA VAL A 637 10.84 -5.09 10.73
C VAL A 637 10.40 -6.19 11.69
N VAL A 638 9.08 -6.34 11.88
CA VAL A 638 8.52 -7.46 12.66
C VAL A 638 8.34 -8.68 11.76
N MET A 639 8.94 -9.79 12.15
CA MET A 639 8.77 -11.08 11.51
C MET A 639 7.91 -11.97 12.39
N SER A 640 6.78 -12.44 11.83
CA SER A 640 5.79 -13.25 12.57
C SER A 640 5.65 -14.63 11.95
N GLN A 641 5.84 -15.66 12.75
CA GLN A 641 5.55 -17.06 12.46
C GLN A 641 4.18 -17.40 13.06
N THR A 642 3.31 -18.07 12.31
CA THR A 642 1.99 -18.50 12.80
C THR A 642 1.89 -20.01 12.91
N PHE A 643 0.97 -20.48 13.78
CA PHE A 643 0.72 -21.89 14.07
C PHE A 643 -0.79 -22.15 14.06
N GLY A 644 -1.21 -23.29 13.51
CA GLY A 644 -2.64 -23.65 13.41
C GLY A 644 -2.89 -25.15 13.44
N ASP A 645 -4.19 -25.50 13.46
CA ASP A 645 -4.69 -26.87 13.33
C ASP A 645 -3.98 -27.87 14.26
N TYR A 646 -4.03 -27.60 15.58
CA TYR A 646 -3.38 -28.46 16.57
C TYR A 646 -3.97 -29.87 16.51
N LYS A 647 -3.07 -30.89 16.46
CA LYS A 647 -3.39 -32.32 16.44
C LYS A 647 -2.57 -33.07 17.49
N GLU A 648 -3.09 -34.17 17.96
CA GLU A 648 -2.43 -35.03 18.96
C GLU A 648 -1.42 -35.97 18.30
N TYR A 649 -0.20 -35.98 18.81
CA TYR A 649 0.88 -36.90 18.45
C TYR A 649 1.55 -37.42 19.73
N GLY A 650 1.48 -38.74 19.96
CA GLY A 650 2.06 -39.35 21.17
C GLY A 650 1.50 -38.80 22.49
N GLY A 651 0.25 -38.39 22.54
CA GLY A 651 -0.41 -37.81 23.71
C GLY A 651 -0.13 -36.31 23.95
N ILE A 652 0.49 -35.63 22.98
CA ILE A 652 0.86 -34.20 23.06
C ILE A 652 0.29 -33.48 21.83
N MET A 653 -0.27 -32.29 22.05
CA MET A 653 -0.80 -31.45 20.98
C MET A 653 0.31 -30.62 20.31
N PHE A 654 0.41 -30.72 18.98
CA PHE A 654 1.32 -29.94 18.15
C PHE A 654 0.55 -29.26 17.03
N PRO A 655 1.00 -28.07 16.55
CA PRO A 655 0.44 -27.43 15.36
C PRO A 655 0.72 -28.32 14.13
N SER A 656 -0.28 -28.52 13.28
CA SER A 656 -0.15 -29.28 12.03
C SER A 656 -0.01 -28.38 10.80
N THR A 657 -0.25 -27.08 10.94
CA THR A 657 -0.06 -26.06 9.90
C THR A 657 0.65 -24.84 10.48
N GLY A 658 1.29 -24.03 9.62
CA GLY A 658 1.92 -22.78 10.02
C GLY A 658 2.41 -21.97 8.84
N LYS A 659 2.77 -20.70 9.10
CA LYS A 659 3.42 -19.83 8.12
C LYS A 659 4.75 -19.37 8.69
N GLN A 660 5.82 -19.65 7.95
CA GLN A 660 7.19 -19.25 8.30
C GLN A 660 7.59 -18.00 7.51
N PRO A 661 7.98 -16.87 8.12
CA PRO A 661 8.48 -15.73 7.40
C PRO A 661 9.85 -16.05 6.77
N LEU A 662 9.99 -15.79 5.47
CA LEU A 662 11.26 -15.83 4.74
C LEU A 662 11.93 -14.45 4.73
N ASN A 663 11.14 -13.41 4.64
CA ASN A 663 11.53 -11.99 4.78
C ASN A 663 10.31 -11.17 5.19
N ALA A 664 10.43 -9.84 5.19
CA ALA A 664 9.35 -8.91 5.56
C ALA A 664 8.07 -9.06 4.73
N GLN A 665 8.18 -9.53 3.48
CA GLN A 665 7.09 -9.56 2.51
C GLN A 665 6.64 -10.97 2.14
N MET A 666 7.48 -11.98 2.38
CA MET A 666 7.26 -13.35 1.91
C MET A 666 7.15 -14.31 3.10
N LYS A 667 6.06 -15.04 3.16
CA LYS A 667 5.83 -16.12 4.12
C LYS A 667 5.66 -17.44 3.37
N LEU A 668 6.14 -18.52 3.96
CA LEU A 668 6.03 -19.87 3.45
C LEU A 668 4.95 -20.61 4.22
N ASP A 669 3.94 -21.12 3.53
CA ASP A 669 2.95 -22.02 4.14
C ASP A 669 3.58 -23.38 4.35
N LEU A 670 3.48 -23.90 5.58
CA LEU A 670 4.02 -25.18 6.00
C LEU A 670 2.92 -26.11 6.49
N VAL A 671 2.97 -27.35 6.07
CA VAL A 671 2.09 -28.43 6.53
C VAL A 671 2.94 -29.55 7.13
N VAL A 672 2.59 -29.97 8.32
CA VAL A 672 3.26 -31.09 8.99
C VAL A 672 2.91 -32.40 8.31
N LYS A 673 3.94 -33.16 7.94
CA LYS A 673 3.83 -34.51 7.37
C LYS A 673 4.02 -35.60 8.41
N GLU A 674 4.94 -35.38 9.35
CA GLU A 674 5.26 -36.37 10.38
C GLU A 674 5.65 -35.66 11.68
N ILE A 675 5.13 -36.15 12.81
CA ILE A 675 5.68 -35.89 14.15
C ILE A 675 5.83 -37.23 14.87
N VAL A 676 7.03 -37.49 15.38
CA VAL A 676 7.33 -38.66 16.20
C VAL A 676 7.83 -38.21 17.57
N VAL A 677 7.12 -38.57 18.62
CA VAL A 677 7.44 -38.27 20.01
C VAL A 677 8.10 -39.51 20.64
N ASN A 678 9.25 -39.33 21.28
CA ASN A 678 10.03 -40.42 21.91
C ASN A 678 10.36 -41.57 20.93
N GLY A 679 10.71 -41.23 19.68
CA GLY A 679 11.19 -42.19 18.70
C GLY A 679 12.55 -42.80 19.10
N ASP A 680 12.91 -43.95 18.49
CA ASP A 680 14.24 -44.54 18.66
C ASP A 680 15.31 -43.68 17.95
N VAL A 681 16.07 -42.94 18.74
CA VAL A 681 17.05 -41.95 18.27
C VAL A 681 18.43 -42.20 18.88
N SER A 682 19.41 -42.49 18.03
CA SER A 682 20.79 -42.55 18.46
C SER A 682 21.37 -41.16 18.78
N ALA A 683 22.02 -41.04 19.94
CA ALA A 683 22.76 -39.82 20.32
C ALA A 683 23.90 -39.49 19.33
N ASP A 684 24.34 -40.45 18.52
CA ASP A 684 25.41 -40.27 17.54
C ASP A 684 25.01 -39.35 16.38
N LEU A 685 23.71 -39.17 16.14
CA LEU A 685 23.20 -38.23 15.14
C LEU A 685 23.51 -36.75 15.41
N PHE A 686 23.84 -36.44 16.66
CA PHE A 686 24.21 -35.08 17.10
C PHE A 686 25.73 -34.90 17.22
N LYS A 687 26.54 -35.89 16.89
CA LYS A 687 28.01 -35.75 16.82
C LYS A 687 28.38 -34.96 15.56
N GLN A 688 29.37 -34.08 15.72
CA GLN A 688 29.88 -33.20 14.65
C GLN A 688 30.88 -33.92 13.73
#